data_03c45936d69364be7d9338f03792b449
#
_entry.id   03c45936d69364be7d9338f03792b449
#
_cell.length_a   1.000
_cell.length_b   1.000
_cell.length_c   1.000
_cell.angle_alpha   90.00
_cell.angle_beta   90.00
_cell.angle_gamma   90.00
#
_symmetry.space_group_name_H-M   'P 1'
#
loop_
_entity.id
_entity.type
_entity.pdbx_description
1 polymer ?
#
loop_
_entity_poly.entity_id
_entity_poly.type
_entity_poly.pdbx_seq_one_letter_code
_entity_poly.pdbx_strand_id
1 'polypeptide(L)'
;MKYSDRINVIKGIGEKTEKVFQKLGIETVQDLIEHYPRGYEEFQKPVPIAELREGETFTIEAVLFGSLTLRRVRNLKIINGKVKDSSGSINLTWFNMPFLQKTLRTGTYYIFRGKVIRKNGVLVIEQPAIYQKQDYYKLLNILQPIYPLTEGLTNGVVTKSIRQALSDLDFAKDYIPKKVAKEFMLMDRTKAIKEVHFPKDRSSMMKARKRLVFDEFFLYSLALRHLKEQKAKLKTKYRMEERPECNRLINSFPYKLTKAQLRVWQEIKKDLCSNYGMNRLVQGDVGSGKTVLAILSLLLAVKNGYQASMMVPTEVLAKQHYRSLMDMLDQFGVNICLLVGSMTAKEKREAYERIKNHEVDIIVGTHALIQEKVEYASLGLVITDEQHRFGVKQREALMSKGGQPHVLVMSATPIPRTLAIILYGDLDISIVDELPAMRLPIKNCVVGTNYRPNAYRFIDKQVALGRQAYVICPMVEESEQMEAENVIDYTETLKEALAPGVTIEYLHGKMKPKEKNDVMERFANGEISVLVSTTVVEVGVNVPNATVMMVENAQRFGLAQLHQLRGRVGRGEYQSYCIFVCDSNSKEAWERLDILNKSNDGFFIAGEDLRLRGPGDIFGIRQSGSMEFKMADIFTDAELLKAAAEAVKSLQDNEVYRIFEENPYLEEKILSQKNTL
;
A
#
# COMPACT_ATOMS: atom_id res chain seq x y z
N MET A 1 -18.00 11.19 -33.44
CA MET A 1 -16.66 11.00 -32.86
C MET A 1 -16.66 9.74 -32.03
N LYS A 2 -15.62 8.88 -32.18
CA LYS A 2 -15.49 7.62 -31.44
C LYS A 2 -14.39 7.75 -30.39
N TYR A 3 -14.40 6.87 -29.40
CA TYR A 3 -13.38 6.83 -28.32
C TYR A 3 -11.96 6.61 -28.87
N SER A 4 -11.81 5.77 -29.90
CA SER A 4 -10.53 5.44 -30.53
C SER A 4 -10.00 6.47 -31.52
N ASP A 5 -10.78 7.52 -31.83
CA ASP A 5 -10.34 8.58 -32.74
C ASP A 5 -9.18 9.36 -32.13
N ARG A 6 -8.20 9.77 -32.96
CA ARG A 6 -7.11 10.64 -32.51
C ARG A 6 -7.65 12.02 -32.12
N ILE A 7 -6.99 12.68 -31.17
CA ILE A 7 -7.43 13.99 -30.65
C ILE A 7 -7.43 15.12 -31.70
N ASN A 8 -6.68 14.96 -32.80
CA ASN A 8 -6.63 15.94 -33.88
C ASN A 8 -7.96 16.10 -34.66
N VAL A 9 -8.92 15.20 -34.49
CA VAL A 9 -10.30 15.34 -35.02
C VAL A 9 -11.07 16.45 -34.32
N ILE A 10 -10.59 16.89 -33.14
CA ILE A 10 -11.21 17.96 -32.34
C ILE A 10 -10.80 19.33 -32.96
N LYS A 11 -11.80 20.14 -33.30
CA LYS A 11 -11.58 21.45 -33.92
C LYS A 11 -10.71 22.35 -33.01
N GLY A 12 -9.57 22.78 -33.55
CA GLY A 12 -8.61 23.64 -32.85
C GLY A 12 -7.40 22.89 -32.27
N ILE A 13 -7.36 21.57 -32.40
CA ILE A 13 -6.16 20.77 -32.12
C ILE A 13 -5.42 20.51 -33.44
N GLY A 14 -4.38 21.29 -33.70
CA GLY A 14 -3.45 21.07 -34.82
C GLY A 14 -2.21 20.30 -34.33
N GLU A 15 -1.31 19.91 -35.26
CA GLU A 15 -0.11 19.11 -34.97
C GLU A 15 0.73 19.59 -33.79
N LYS A 16 0.88 20.92 -33.62
CA LYS A 16 1.64 21.49 -32.50
C LYS A 16 0.96 21.23 -31.16
N THR A 17 -0.36 21.36 -31.10
CA THR A 17 -1.15 21.17 -29.89
C THR A 17 -1.28 19.68 -29.57
N GLU A 18 -1.44 18.84 -30.59
CA GLU A 18 -1.44 17.36 -30.45
C GLU A 18 -0.14 16.88 -29.79
N LYS A 19 1.04 17.35 -30.24
CA LYS A 19 2.34 17.01 -29.62
C LYS A 19 2.43 17.45 -28.15
N VAL A 20 1.73 18.51 -27.76
CA VAL A 20 1.70 18.95 -26.35
C VAL A 20 0.79 18.04 -25.52
N PHE A 21 -0.36 17.63 -26.05
CA PHE A 21 -1.23 16.64 -25.40
C PHE A 21 -0.53 15.28 -25.24
N GLN A 22 0.26 14.85 -26.22
CA GLN A 22 1.04 13.60 -26.15
C GLN A 22 2.03 13.58 -24.98
N LYS A 23 2.57 14.74 -24.56
CA LYS A 23 3.41 14.84 -23.35
C LYS A 23 2.66 14.49 -22.05
N LEU A 24 1.32 14.54 -22.07
CA LEU A 24 0.44 14.12 -21.00
C LEU A 24 -0.10 12.69 -21.18
N GLY A 25 0.38 11.96 -22.21
CA GLY A 25 -0.14 10.63 -22.56
C GLY A 25 -1.54 10.67 -23.19
N ILE A 26 -1.95 11.82 -23.74
CA ILE A 26 -3.27 12.00 -24.37
C ILE A 26 -3.10 11.94 -25.89
N GLU A 27 -3.51 10.82 -26.49
CA GLU A 27 -3.43 10.58 -27.94
C GLU A 27 -4.80 10.42 -28.58
N THR A 28 -5.76 9.90 -27.84
CA THR A 28 -7.12 9.57 -28.32
C THR A 28 -8.17 10.45 -27.64
N VAL A 29 -9.37 10.46 -28.21
CA VAL A 29 -10.54 11.10 -27.60
C VAL A 29 -10.86 10.45 -26.25
N GLN A 30 -10.64 9.14 -26.11
CA GLN A 30 -10.79 8.45 -24.84
C GLN A 30 -9.84 9.00 -23.78
N ASP A 31 -8.55 9.13 -24.10
CA ASP A 31 -7.57 9.66 -23.15
C ASP A 31 -7.95 11.07 -22.70
N LEU A 32 -8.45 11.89 -23.63
CA LEU A 32 -8.87 13.25 -23.32
C LEU A 32 -10.08 13.30 -22.38
N ILE A 33 -11.11 12.48 -22.57
CA ILE A 33 -12.28 12.45 -21.67
C ILE A 33 -12.02 11.70 -20.37
N GLU A 34 -10.97 10.88 -20.32
CA GLU A 34 -10.48 10.24 -19.08
C GLU A 34 -9.38 11.09 -18.41
N HIS A 35 -9.04 12.26 -18.95
CA HIS A 35 -8.17 13.23 -18.29
C HIS A 35 -8.98 14.07 -17.31
N TYR A 36 -9.21 13.52 -16.12
CA TYR A 36 -10.10 14.09 -15.12
C TYR A 36 -9.54 15.34 -14.46
N PRO A 37 -10.41 16.29 -14.02
CA PRO A 37 -9.99 17.45 -13.25
C PRO A 37 -9.32 17.02 -11.94
N ARG A 38 -8.19 17.65 -11.59
CA ARG A 38 -7.56 17.49 -10.27
C ARG A 38 -8.30 18.24 -9.15
N GLY A 39 -9.21 19.15 -9.52
CA GLY A 39 -10.00 19.94 -8.60
C GLY A 39 -10.92 20.90 -9.35
N TYR A 40 -11.65 21.68 -8.58
CA TYR A 40 -12.59 22.66 -9.15
C TYR A 40 -12.40 24.00 -8.47
N GLU A 41 -12.54 25.04 -9.26
CA GLU A 41 -12.55 26.43 -8.82
C GLU A 41 -13.98 26.93 -8.74
N GLU A 42 -14.37 27.44 -7.59
CA GLU A 42 -15.69 28.04 -7.39
C GLU A 42 -15.58 29.56 -7.45
N PHE A 43 -16.37 30.16 -8.30
CA PHE A 43 -16.40 31.61 -8.46
C PHE A 43 -17.40 32.22 -7.48
N GLN A 44 -16.88 32.98 -6.52
CA GLN A 44 -17.67 33.63 -5.48
C GLN A 44 -18.05 35.05 -5.92
N LYS A 45 -19.11 35.60 -5.30
CA LYS A 45 -19.49 37.01 -5.52
C LYS A 45 -18.32 37.93 -5.15
N PRO A 46 -18.11 39.04 -5.89
CA PRO A 46 -17.15 40.03 -5.48
C PRO A 46 -17.41 40.58 -4.08
N VAL A 47 -16.33 40.74 -3.32
CA VAL A 47 -16.37 41.34 -1.98
C VAL A 47 -15.79 42.75 -1.98
N PRO A 48 -16.16 43.64 -1.04
CA PRO A 48 -15.56 44.96 -0.88
C PRO A 48 -14.06 44.89 -0.60
N ILE A 49 -13.29 45.85 -1.10
CA ILE A 49 -11.83 45.93 -0.88
C ILE A 49 -11.49 45.99 0.61
N ALA A 50 -12.32 46.58 1.43
CA ALA A 50 -12.12 46.68 2.87
C ALA A 50 -12.17 45.33 3.61
N GLU A 51 -12.76 44.28 3.02
CA GLU A 51 -12.87 42.91 3.61
C GLU A 51 -11.72 42.00 3.23
N LEU A 52 -10.76 42.44 2.43
CA LEU A 52 -9.66 41.60 1.97
C LEU A 52 -8.70 41.23 3.10
N ARG A 53 -8.31 39.96 3.12
CA ARG A 53 -7.36 39.39 4.09
C ARG A 53 -6.14 38.83 3.38
N GLU A 54 -5.00 38.92 4.04
CA GLU A 54 -3.73 38.36 3.54
C GLU A 54 -3.77 36.84 3.45
N GLY A 55 -3.19 36.28 2.41
CA GLY A 55 -3.02 34.84 2.21
C GLY A 55 -4.14 34.15 1.41
N GLU A 56 -5.31 34.76 1.32
CA GLU A 56 -6.48 34.18 0.65
C GLU A 56 -6.66 34.73 -0.78
N THR A 57 -7.42 34.00 -1.60
CA THR A 57 -7.80 34.45 -2.95
C THR A 57 -9.17 35.09 -2.91
N PHE A 58 -9.25 36.36 -3.30
CA PHE A 58 -10.49 37.11 -3.34
C PHE A 58 -10.83 37.57 -4.74
N THR A 59 -12.11 37.87 -4.93
CA THR A 59 -12.65 38.55 -6.11
C THR A 59 -13.19 39.92 -5.70
N ILE A 60 -12.80 40.94 -6.44
CA ILE A 60 -13.30 42.31 -6.24
C ILE A 60 -13.89 42.84 -7.53
N GLU A 61 -14.94 43.63 -7.43
CA GLU A 61 -15.46 44.49 -8.51
C GLU A 61 -14.97 45.91 -8.27
N ALA A 62 -14.08 46.40 -9.14
CA ALA A 62 -13.42 47.69 -8.91
C ALA A 62 -13.15 48.44 -10.20
N VAL A 63 -13.05 49.73 -10.09
CA VAL A 63 -12.68 50.66 -11.19
C VAL A 63 -11.16 50.82 -11.23
N LEU A 64 -10.59 50.71 -12.41
CA LEU A 64 -9.18 51.08 -12.63
C LEU A 64 -9.00 52.56 -12.45
N PHE A 65 -8.19 52.94 -11.46
CA PHE A 65 -7.91 54.32 -11.09
C PHE A 65 -6.46 54.71 -11.45
N GLY A 66 -6.29 55.72 -12.32
CA GLY A 66 -4.98 56.12 -12.83
C GLY A 66 -4.48 55.23 -13.98
N SER A 67 -3.32 55.55 -14.51
CA SER A 67 -2.68 54.83 -15.62
C SER A 67 -1.89 53.63 -15.09
N LEU A 68 -1.85 52.53 -15.87
CA LEU A 68 -0.98 51.39 -15.58
C LEU A 68 0.49 51.79 -15.80
N THR A 69 1.32 51.54 -14.78
CA THR A 69 2.77 51.81 -14.85
C THR A 69 3.54 50.57 -15.21
N LEU A 70 4.43 50.67 -16.21
CA LEU A 70 5.35 49.59 -16.58
C LEU A 70 6.73 49.84 -15.98
N ARG A 71 7.22 48.95 -15.17
CA ARG A 71 8.60 48.96 -14.64
C ARG A 71 9.34 47.75 -15.17
N ARG A 72 10.59 47.91 -15.58
CA ARG A 72 11.49 46.83 -15.98
C ARG A 72 12.53 46.63 -14.90
N VAL A 73 12.64 45.41 -14.40
CA VAL A 73 13.64 45.01 -13.41
C VAL A 73 14.34 43.76 -13.94
N ARG A 74 15.58 43.93 -14.41
CA ARG A 74 16.32 42.89 -15.15
C ARG A 74 15.48 42.36 -16.33
N ASN A 75 15.21 41.06 -16.42
CA ASN A 75 14.39 40.47 -17.49
C ASN A 75 12.88 40.46 -17.21
N LEU A 76 12.43 41.04 -16.08
CA LEU A 76 11.02 41.03 -15.67
C LEU A 76 10.34 42.35 -16.01
N LYS A 77 9.18 42.29 -16.69
CA LYS A 77 8.30 43.43 -16.93
C LYS A 77 7.20 43.41 -15.86
N ILE A 78 7.20 44.41 -14.97
CA ILE A 78 6.23 44.54 -13.89
C ILE A 78 5.24 45.64 -14.26
N ILE A 79 3.95 45.31 -14.25
CA ILE A 79 2.86 46.25 -14.42
C ILE A 79 2.17 46.45 -13.09
N ASN A 80 2.05 47.70 -12.68
CA ASN A 80 1.30 48.07 -11.49
C ASN A 80 0.10 48.93 -11.91
N GLY A 81 -1.03 48.62 -11.25
CA GLY A 81 -2.25 49.38 -11.35
C GLY A 81 -2.85 49.61 -9.98
N LYS A 82 -3.71 50.62 -9.86
CA LYS A 82 -4.48 50.88 -8.66
C LYS A 82 -5.96 50.82 -9.01
N VAL A 83 -6.73 50.08 -8.20
CA VAL A 83 -8.17 49.98 -8.37
C VAL A 83 -8.88 50.45 -7.09
N LYS A 84 -10.11 50.95 -7.26
CA LYS A 84 -10.95 51.38 -6.14
C LYS A 84 -12.38 50.92 -6.30
N ASP A 85 -13.04 50.69 -5.18
CA ASP A 85 -14.48 50.56 -5.08
C ASP A 85 -15.06 51.58 -4.08
N SER A 86 -16.27 51.38 -3.61
CA SER A 86 -16.90 52.26 -2.60
C SER A 86 -16.28 52.13 -1.23
N SER A 87 -15.56 51.05 -0.93
CA SER A 87 -15.03 50.71 0.40
C SER A 87 -13.54 51.05 0.55
N GLY A 88 -12.78 51.16 -0.55
CA GLY A 88 -11.36 51.43 -0.47
C GLY A 88 -10.62 51.34 -1.79
N SER A 89 -9.28 51.24 -1.71
CA SER A 89 -8.42 51.06 -2.90
C SER A 89 -7.31 50.07 -2.62
N ILE A 90 -6.90 49.30 -3.66
CA ILE A 90 -5.84 48.34 -3.57
C ILE A 90 -4.95 48.37 -4.82
N ASN A 91 -3.68 48.03 -4.64
CA ASN A 91 -2.73 47.93 -5.76
C ASN A 91 -2.80 46.50 -6.37
N LEU A 92 -2.68 46.48 -7.70
CA LEU A 92 -2.58 45.24 -8.47
C LEU A 92 -1.21 45.18 -9.14
N THR A 93 -0.63 43.97 -9.19
CA THR A 93 0.68 43.75 -9.82
C THR A 93 0.62 42.58 -10.79
N TRP A 94 1.08 42.75 -12.01
CA TRP A 94 1.23 41.71 -13.03
C TRP A 94 2.69 41.60 -13.48
N PHE A 95 3.12 40.43 -13.85
CA PHE A 95 4.44 40.15 -14.38
C PHE A 95 4.34 39.68 -15.84
N ASN A 96 5.20 40.21 -16.70
CA ASN A 96 5.32 39.85 -18.12
C ASN A 96 4.04 39.97 -18.95
N MET A 97 3.12 40.89 -18.58
CA MET A 97 1.86 41.15 -19.31
C MET A 97 1.75 42.58 -19.86
N PRO A 98 2.71 43.09 -20.68
CA PRO A 98 2.70 44.49 -21.15
C PRO A 98 1.48 44.87 -21.97
N PHE A 99 0.79 43.90 -22.57
CA PHE A 99 -0.43 44.12 -23.35
C PHE A 99 -1.59 44.70 -22.53
N LEU A 100 -1.58 44.52 -21.20
CA LEU A 100 -2.63 45.03 -20.30
C LEU A 100 -2.75 46.54 -20.33
N GLN A 101 -1.67 47.27 -20.62
CA GLN A 101 -1.72 48.75 -20.81
C GLN A 101 -2.62 49.17 -21.98
N LYS A 102 -2.76 48.31 -22.99
CA LYS A 102 -3.62 48.55 -24.15
C LYS A 102 -5.04 48.00 -23.96
N THR A 103 -5.21 47.02 -23.10
CA THR A 103 -6.47 46.26 -22.92
C THR A 103 -7.34 46.89 -21.83
N LEU A 104 -6.73 47.31 -20.70
CA LEU A 104 -7.47 47.90 -19.59
C LEU A 104 -7.64 49.40 -19.75
N ARG A 105 -8.87 49.88 -19.63
CA ARG A 105 -9.21 51.31 -19.72
C ARG A 105 -9.49 51.88 -18.33
N THR A 106 -8.87 53.01 -18.05
CA THR A 106 -9.13 53.81 -16.84
C THR A 106 -10.59 54.25 -16.79
N GLY A 107 -11.18 54.22 -15.61
CA GLY A 107 -12.59 54.58 -15.40
C GLY A 107 -13.59 53.46 -15.72
N THR A 108 -13.12 52.27 -16.14
CA THR A 108 -13.98 51.12 -16.42
C THR A 108 -13.96 50.14 -15.25
N TYR A 109 -15.13 49.58 -14.95
CA TYR A 109 -15.28 48.50 -13.94
C TYR A 109 -14.85 47.18 -14.53
N TYR A 110 -14.00 46.49 -13.80
CA TYR A 110 -13.58 45.11 -14.07
C TYR A 110 -13.74 44.28 -12.82
N ILE A 111 -13.77 42.99 -12.99
CA ILE A 111 -13.65 42.03 -11.86
C ILE A 111 -12.22 41.51 -11.87
N PHE A 112 -11.56 41.64 -10.72
CA PHE A 112 -10.21 41.15 -10.47
C PHE A 112 -10.27 40.03 -9.46
N ARG A 113 -9.66 38.89 -9.79
CA ARG A 113 -9.59 37.71 -8.90
C ARG A 113 -8.14 37.26 -8.75
N GLY A 114 -7.64 37.27 -7.52
CA GLY A 114 -6.26 36.87 -7.25
C GLY A 114 -5.96 36.76 -5.78
N LYS A 115 -4.75 36.28 -5.48
CA LYS A 115 -4.27 36.09 -4.11
C LYS A 115 -3.86 37.44 -3.55
N VAL A 116 -4.35 37.76 -2.35
CA VAL A 116 -3.97 38.94 -1.59
C VAL A 116 -2.70 38.67 -0.82
N ILE A 117 -1.69 39.48 -1.02
CA ILE A 117 -0.41 39.40 -0.30
C ILE A 117 -0.05 40.74 0.30
N ARG A 118 0.86 40.76 1.27
CA ARG A 118 1.40 41.99 1.85
C ARG A 118 2.78 42.30 1.27
N LYS A 119 2.94 43.45 0.64
CA LYS A 119 4.24 43.96 0.18
C LYS A 119 4.53 45.32 0.80
N ASN A 120 5.67 45.46 1.46
CA ASN A 120 6.06 46.68 2.17
C ASN A 120 4.97 47.24 3.09
N GLY A 121 4.28 46.33 3.83
CA GLY A 121 3.21 46.74 4.75
C GLY A 121 1.84 46.99 4.12
N VAL A 122 1.71 47.00 2.80
CA VAL A 122 0.46 47.29 2.06
C VAL A 122 -0.08 46.00 1.41
N LEU A 123 -1.41 45.84 1.43
CA LEU A 123 -2.06 44.74 0.70
C LEU A 123 -2.02 45.01 -0.82
N VAL A 124 -1.71 43.95 -1.57
CA VAL A 124 -1.63 43.96 -3.03
C VAL A 124 -2.26 42.65 -3.55
N ILE A 125 -2.99 42.72 -4.64
CA ILE A 125 -3.39 41.50 -5.35
C ILE A 125 -2.34 41.21 -6.42
N GLU A 126 -1.72 40.04 -6.33
CA GLU A 126 -0.67 39.63 -7.26
C GLU A 126 -1.24 38.75 -8.36
N GLN A 127 -0.83 39.06 -9.61
CA GLN A 127 -1.27 38.36 -10.83
C GLN A 127 -2.79 38.14 -10.93
N PRO A 128 -3.65 39.15 -10.63
CA PRO A 128 -5.08 38.91 -10.69
C PRO A 128 -5.53 38.57 -12.10
N ALA A 129 -6.39 37.57 -12.23
CA ALA A 129 -7.19 37.33 -13.42
C ALA A 129 -8.22 38.46 -13.55
N ILE A 130 -8.48 38.85 -14.82
CA ILE A 130 -9.31 39.99 -15.17
C ILE A 130 -10.51 39.48 -15.95
N TYR A 131 -11.69 39.89 -15.53
CA TYR A 131 -12.95 39.51 -16.19
C TYR A 131 -13.79 40.75 -16.48
N GLN A 132 -14.53 40.70 -17.60
CA GLN A 132 -15.66 41.58 -17.79
C GLN A 132 -16.78 41.22 -16.84
N LYS A 133 -17.52 42.19 -16.31
CA LYS A 133 -18.59 41.98 -15.34
C LYS A 133 -19.58 40.90 -15.80
N GLN A 134 -20.09 41.05 -17.04
CA GLN A 134 -21.09 40.14 -17.59
C GLN A 134 -20.59 38.68 -17.69
N ASP A 135 -19.30 38.50 -18.04
CA ASP A 135 -18.75 37.15 -18.20
C ASP A 135 -18.44 36.50 -16.85
N TYR A 136 -18.00 37.27 -15.85
CA TYR A 136 -17.77 36.77 -14.52
C TYR A 136 -19.08 36.29 -13.85
N TYR A 137 -20.14 37.11 -13.98
CA TYR A 137 -21.43 36.75 -13.36
C TYR A 137 -22.06 35.46 -13.97
N LYS A 138 -21.71 35.10 -15.20
CA LYS A 138 -22.08 33.79 -15.80
C LYS A 138 -21.34 32.61 -15.14
N LEU A 139 -20.20 32.85 -14.49
CA LEU A 139 -19.39 31.84 -13.85
C LEU A 139 -19.75 31.64 -12.38
N LEU A 140 -20.57 32.52 -11.80
CA LEU A 140 -20.98 32.40 -10.39
C LEU A 140 -21.70 31.09 -10.11
N ASN A 141 -21.33 30.44 -9.02
CA ASN A 141 -21.88 29.16 -8.57
C ASN A 141 -21.67 27.99 -9.54
N ILE A 142 -20.78 28.15 -10.55
CA ILE A 142 -20.39 27.07 -11.45
C ILE A 142 -19.00 26.61 -11.03
N LEU A 143 -18.88 25.30 -10.80
CA LEU A 143 -17.61 24.65 -10.54
C LEU A 143 -16.80 24.55 -11.84
N GLN A 144 -15.72 25.34 -11.96
CA GLN A 144 -14.83 25.30 -13.11
C GLN A 144 -13.75 24.24 -12.92
N PRO A 145 -13.58 23.30 -13.86
CA PRO A 145 -12.59 22.24 -13.73
C PRO A 145 -11.17 22.78 -13.86
N ILE A 146 -10.28 22.29 -13.01
CA ILE A 146 -8.84 22.54 -13.08
C ILE A 146 -8.17 21.21 -13.47
N TYR A 147 -7.57 21.20 -14.67
CA TYR A 147 -6.91 20.00 -15.19
C TYR A 147 -5.42 19.96 -14.85
N PRO A 148 -4.81 18.77 -14.77
CA PRO A 148 -3.35 18.64 -14.85
C PRO A 148 -2.84 19.21 -16.18
N LEU A 149 -1.75 19.98 -16.15
CA LEU A 149 -1.23 20.68 -17.32
C LEU A 149 0.25 20.37 -17.51
N THR A 150 0.73 20.59 -18.74
CA THR A 150 2.15 20.58 -19.09
C THR A 150 2.54 21.91 -19.76
N GLU A 151 3.83 22.15 -19.89
CA GLU A 151 4.34 23.35 -20.56
C GLU A 151 3.79 23.50 -21.99
N GLY A 152 3.23 24.65 -22.27
CA GLY A 152 2.59 24.96 -23.56
C GLY A 152 1.10 24.63 -23.64
N LEU A 153 0.48 24.07 -22.60
CA LEU A 153 -0.95 23.80 -22.54
C LEU A 153 -1.63 24.63 -21.44
N THR A 154 -2.77 25.23 -21.77
CA THR A 154 -3.55 26.04 -20.83
C THR A 154 -4.85 25.32 -20.45
N ASN A 155 -5.35 25.58 -19.23
CA ASN A 155 -6.63 25.01 -18.76
C ASN A 155 -7.79 25.32 -19.71
N GLY A 156 -7.80 26.54 -20.32
CA GLY A 156 -8.82 26.93 -21.27
C GLY A 156 -8.84 26.10 -22.56
N VAL A 157 -7.66 25.70 -23.08
CA VAL A 157 -7.54 24.82 -24.25
C VAL A 157 -8.09 23.44 -23.90
N VAL A 158 -7.67 22.85 -22.77
CA VAL A 158 -8.15 21.54 -22.31
C VAL A 158 -9.66 21.55 -22.12
N THR A 159 -10.18 22.53 -21.37
CA THR A 159 -11.62 22.70 -21.12
C THR A 159 -12.45 22.78 -22.41
N LYS A 160 -11.98 23.59 -23.40
CA LYS A 160 -12.65 23.74 -24.69
C LYS A 160 -12.63 22.42 -25.47
N SER A 161 -11.51 21.75 -25.52
CA SER A 161 -11.35 20.47 -26.22
C SER A 161 -12.23 19.38 -25.64
N ILE A 162 -12.28 19.24 -24.30
CA ILE A 162 -13.14 18.28 -23.61
C ILE A 162 -14.62 18.63 -23.84
N ARG A 163 -15.03 19.90 -23.78
CA ARG A 163 -16.40 20.31 -24.02
C ARG A 163 -16.87 19.92 -25.43
N GLN A 164 -16.03 20.12 -26.43
CA GLN A 164 -16.32 19.71 -27.79
C GLN A 164 -16.37 18.18 -27.92
N ALA A 165 -15.39 17.49 -27.37
CA ALA A 165 -15.39 16.02 -27.38
C ALA A 165 -16.68 15.46 -26.78
N LEU A 166 -17.12 15.95 -25.61
CA LEU A 166 -18.35 15.50 -24.94
C LEU A 166 -19.64 15.84 -25.70
N SER A 167 -19.65 16.88 -26.57
CA SER A 167 -20.82 17.20 -27.40
C SER A 167 -20.95 16.25 -28.59
N ASP A 168 -19.83 15.82 -29.18
CA ASP A 168 -19.78 15.12 -30.46
C ASP A 168 -19.52 13.61 -30.31
N LEU A 169 -19.27 13.14 -29.06
CA LEU A 169 -18.94 11.75 -28.76
C LEU A 169 -20.17 10.84 -28.86
N ASP A 170 -20.01 9.75 -29.57
CA ASP A 170 -20.95 8.61 -29.53
C ASP A 170 -20.61 7.76 -28.30
N PHE A 171 -21.40 7.93 -27.22
CA PHE A 171 -21.14 7.28 -25.96
C PHE A 171 -21.40 5.78 -26.04
N ALA A 172 -20.41 4.99 -25.63
CA ALA A 172 -20.59 3.55 -25.50
C ALA A 172 -21.67 3.21 -24.45
N LYS A 173 -22.32 2.06 -24.65
CA LYS A 173 -23.30 1.53 -23.69
C LYS A 173 -22.65 1.37 -22.30
N ASP A 174 -23.48 1.53 -21.29
CA ASP A 174 -23.07 1.27 -19.91
C ASP A 174 -22.87 -0.24 -19.71
N TYR A 175 -21.68 -0.62 -19.27
CA TYR A 175 -21.31 -2.02 -19.05
C TYR A 175 -21.68 -2.52 -17.65
N ILE A 176 -22.03 -1.64 -16.71
CA ILE A 176 -22.52 -2.05 -15.39
C ILE A 176 -23.97 -2.49 -15.51
N PRO A 177 -24.33 -3.73 -15.09
CA PRO A 177 -25.70 -4.19 -15.11
C PRO A 177 -26.64 -3.27 -14.32
N LYS A 178 -27.84 -3.01 -14.86
CA LYS A 178 -28.83 -2.13 -14.22
C LYS A 178 -29.17 -2.51 -12.78
N LYS A 179 -29.12 -3.81 -12.45
CA LYS A 179 -29.32 -4.31 -11.08
C LYS A 179 -28.26 -3.77 -10.14
N VAL A 180 -26.97 -3.87 -10.54
CA VAL A 180 -25.82 -3.37 -9.78
C VAL A 180 -25.89 -1.84 -9.67
N ALA A 181 -26.15 -1.15 -10.77
CA ALA A 181 -26.26 0.31 -10.75
C ALA A 181 -27.35 0.81 -9.79
N LYS A 182 -28.49 0.09 -9.71
CA LYS A 182 -29.58 0.42 -8.77
C LYS A 182 -29.21 0.11 -7.33
N GLU A 183 -28.63 -1.06 -7.06
CA GLU A 183 -28.22 -1.51 -5.73
C GLU A 183 -27.23 -0.55 -5.06
N PHE A 184 -26.22 -0.11 -5.81
CA PHE A 184 -25.18 0.80 -5.31
C PHE A 184 -25.51 2.29 -5.54
N MET A 185 -26.72 2.61 -6.02
CA MET A 185 -27.18 3.97 -6.31
C MET A 185 -26.19 4.75 -7.20
N LEU A 186 -25.78 4.14 -8.31
CA LEU A 186 -24.82 4.72 -9.23
C LEU A 186 -25.52 5.62 -10.27
N MET A 187 -24.90 6.74 -10.58
CA MET A 187 -25.31 7.60 -11.69
C MET A 187 -25.11 6.89 -13.03
N ASP A 188 -25.93 7.20 -14.04
CA ASP A 188 -25.66 6.79 -15.42
C ASP A 188 -24.25 7.22 -15.86
N ARG A 189 -23.55 6.34 -16.60
CA ARG A 189 -22.14 6.55 -16.95
C ARG A 189 -21.93 7.78 -17.84
N THR A 190 -22.76 7.97 -18.85
CA THR A 190 -22.69 9.14 -19.74
C THR A 190 -22.88 10.44 -18.97
N LYS A 191 -23.87 10.44 -18.05
CA LYS A 191 -24.12 11.58 -17.19
C LYS A 191 -22.95 11.82 -16.23
N ALA A 192 -22.36 10.76 -15.66
CA ALA A 192 -21.21 10.89 -14.76
C ALA A 192 -19.99 11.48 -15.46
N ILE A 193 -19.68 11.05 -16.69
CA ILE A 193 -18.58 11.62 -17.48
C ILE A 193 -18.83 13.11 -17.75
N LYS A 194 -20.05 13.52 -18.05
CA LYS A 194 -20.37 14.94 -18.28
C LYS A 194 -20.27 15.76 -16.99
N GLU A 195 -20.85 15.25 -15.89
CA GLU A 195 -20.90 15.94 -14.61
C GLU A 195 -19.55 15.99 -13.88
N VAL A 196 -18.60 15.08 -14.16
CA VAL A 196 -17.24 15.18 -13.61
C VAL A 196 -16.44 16.28 -14.28
N HIS A 197 -16.69 16.59 -15.54
CA HIS A 197 -16.00 17.68 -16.24
C HIS A 197 -16.69 19.03 -16.05
N PHE A 198 -18.04 19.02 -16.08
CA PHE A 198 -18.85 20.25 -16.01
C PHE A 198 -20.04 20.06 -15.07
N PRO A 199 -19.77 19.97 -13.76
CA PRO A 199 -20.81 19.68 -12.78
C PRO A 199 -21.78 20.86 -12.63
N LYS A 200 -23.06 20.52 -12.47
CA LYS A 200 -24.10 21.52 -12.18
C LYS A 200 -23.96 22.07 -10.77
N ASP A 201 -23.57 21.21 -9.85
CA ASP A 201 -23.38 21.51 -8.43
C ASP A 201 -22.44 20.48 -7.78
N ARG A 202 -22.05 20.75 -6.52
CA ARG A 202 -21.15 19.90 -5.77
C ARG A 202 -21.69 18.49 -5.52
N SER A 203 -23.01 18.34 -5.34
CA SER A 203 -23.67 17.03 -5.16
C SER A 203 -23.58 16.18 -6.43
N SER A 204 -23.87 16.79 -7.59
CA SER A 204 -23.74 16.11 -8.89
C SER A 204 -22.30 15.68 -9.17
N MET A 205 -21.32 16.53 -8.86
CA MET A 205 -19.89 16.22 -8.98
C MET A 205 -19.50 15.02 -8.09
N MET A 206 -19.94 14.99 -6.83
CA MET A 206 -19.65 13.87 -5.92
C MET A 206 -20.28 12.56 -6.39
N LYS A 207 -21.52 12.59 -6.91
CA LYS A 207 -22.21 11.42 -7.48
C LYS A 207 -21.50 10.92 -8.75
N ALA A 208 -21.03 11.83 -9.59
CA ALA A 208 -20.25 11.51 -10.78
C ALA A 208 -18.92 10.87 -10.42
N ARG A 209 -18.16 11.44 -9.46
CA ARG A 209 -16.93 10.87 -8.94
C ARG A 209 -17.17 9.47 -8.36
N LYS A 210 -18.19 9.30 -7.51
CA LYS A 210 -18.56 7.98 -6.96
C LYS A 210 -18.74 6.94 -8.07
N ARG A 211 -19.46 7.31 -9.15
CA ARG A 211 -19.69 6.42 -10.27
C ARG A 211 -18.40 6.03 -10.98
N LEU A 212 -17.54 6.99 -11.33
CA LEU A 212 -16.32 6.74 -12.09
C LEU A 212 -15.28 5.98 -11.29
N VAL A 213 -15.16 6.25 -9.99
CA VAL A 213 -14.35 5.46 -9.05
C VAL A 213 -14.85 4.01 -8.98
N PHE A 214 -16.16 3.82 -8.87
CA PHE A 214 -16.77 2.49 -8.90
C PHE A 214 -16.48 1.76 -10.22
N ASP A 215 -16.52 2.47 -11.35
CA ASP A 215 -16.20 1.93 -12.67
C ASP A 215 -14.77 1.38 -12.72
N GLU A 216 -13.78 2.15 -12.22
CA GLU A 216 -12.38 1.71 -12.20
C GLU A 216 -12.21 0.44 -11.35
N PHE A 217 -12.80 0.40 -10.17
CA PHE A 217 -12.73 -0.77 -9.29
C PHE A 217 -13.53 -1.97 -9.79
N PHE A 218 -14.66 -1.74 -10.47
CA PHE A 218 -15.45 -2.80 -11.07
C PHE A 218 -14.68 -3.49 -12.21
N LEU A 219 -14.10 -2.71 -13.12
CA LEU A 219 -13.27 -3.25 -14.21
C LEU A 219 -12.05 -3.99 -13.68
N TYR A 220 -11.42 -3.46 -12.64
CA TYR A 220 -10.32 -4.13 -11.96
C TYR A 220 -10.73 -5.49 -11.37
N SER A 221 -11.83 -5.50 -10.62
CA SER A 221 -12.34 -6.74 -10.01
C SER A 221 -12.77 -7.76 -11.08
N LEU A 222 -13.30 -7.28 -12.20
CA LEU A 222 -13.68 -8.13 -13.34
C LEU A 222 -12.43 -8.73 -14.01
N ALA A 223 -11.35 -7.94 -14.16
CA ALA A 223 -10.07 -8.41 -14.65
C ALA A 223 -9.49 -9.52 -13.76
N LEU A 224 -9.52 -9.31 -12.45
CA LEU A 224 -9.07 -10.31 -11.48
C LEU A 224 -9.88 -11.60 -11.55
N ARG A 225 -11.22 -11.48 -11.66
CA ARG A 225 -12.10 -12.64 -11.82
C ARG A 225 -11.76 -13.42 -13.09
N HIS A 226 -11.59 -12.75 -14.21
CA HIS A 226 -11.22 -13.37 -15.48
C HIS A 226 -9.87 -14.10 -15.40
N LEU A 227 -8.86 -13.49 -14.76
CA LEU A 227 -7.55 -14.13 -14.52
C LEU A 227 -7.68 -15.38 -13.62
N LYS A 228 -8.49 -15.31 -12.57
CA LYS A 228 -8.76 -16.47 -11.70
C LYS A 228 -9.45 -17.61 -12.45
N GLU A 229 -10.45 -17.31 -13.26
CA GLU A 229 -11.16 -18.30 -14.05
C GLU A 229 -10.26 -18.99 -15.10
N GLN A 230 -9.34 -18.24 -15.71
CA GLN A 230 -8.32 -18.83 -16.60
C GLN A 230 -7.38 -19.79 -15.86
N LYS A 231 -6.89 -19.38 -14.66
CA LYS A 231 -6.04 -20.23 -13.82
C LYS A 231 -6.80 -21.43 -13.25
N ALA A 232 -8.05 -21.25 -12.84
CA ALA A 232 -8.89 -22.31 -12.29
C ALA A 232 -9.26 -23.40 -13.29
N LYS A 233 -9.13 -23.17 -14.61
CA LYS A 233 -9.32 -24.19 -15.65
C LYS A 233 -8.15 -25.19 -15.74
N LEU A 234 -7.01 -24.90 -15.09
CA LEU A 234 -5.85 -25.78 -15.09
C LEU A 234 -6.01 -26.83 -13.98
N LYS A 235 -6.32 -28.07 -14.38
CA LYS A 235 -6.41 -29.19 -13.44
C LYS A 235 -5.04 -29.49 -12.83
N THR A 236 -4.97 -29.61 -11.52
CA THR A 236 -3.75 -30.07 -10.86
C THR A 236 -3.56 -31.57 -11.03
N LYS A 237 -2.29 -32.00 -11.08
CA LYS A 237 -1.91 -33.42 -11.03
C LYS A 237 -1.85 -33.94 -9.59
N TYR A 238 -1.92 -33.06 -8.60
CA TYR A 238 -1.63 -33.32 -7.19
C TYR A 238 -2.87 -33.26 -6.32
N ARG A 239 -4.01 -33.72 -6.82
CA ARG A 239 -5.23 -33.82 -6.01
C ARG A 239 -4.96 -34.68 -4.77
N MET A 240 -5.34 -34.19 -3.60
CA MET A 240 -5.16 -34.88 -2.34
C MET A 240 -6.49 -35.45 -1.83
N GLU A 241 -6.38 -36.46 -0.96
CA GLU A 241 -7.50 -37.01 -0.22
C GLU A 241 -7.34 -36.70 1.27
N GLU A 242 -8.45 -36.61 1.98
CA GLU A 242 -8.41 -36.42 3.43
C GLU A 242 -7.71 -37.61 4.09
N ARG A 243 -6.85 -37.31 5.07
CA ARG A 243 -6.08 -38.32 5.80
C ARG A 243 -6.32 -38.20 7.30
N PRO A 244 -6.56 -39.30 8.00
CA PRO A 244 -6.83 -39.32 9.46
C PRO A 244 -5.65 -38.78 10.28
N GLU A 245 -4.44 -38.83 9.73
CA GLU A 245 -3.20 -38.32 10.35
C GLU A 245 -3.31 -36.83 10.70
N CYS A 246 -4.00 -36.00 9.86
CA CYS A 246 -4.21 -34.59 10.17
C CYS A 246 -5.04 -34.39 11.43
N ASN A 247 -6.10 -35.22 11.64
CA ASN A 247 -6.90 -35.13 12.85
C ASN A 247 -6.11 -35.65 14.07
N ARG A 248 -5.28 -36.69 13.90
CA ARG A 248 -4.38 -37.17 14.98
C ARG A 248 -3.40 -36.07 15.37
N LEU A 249 -2.82 -35.34 14.40
CA LEU A 249 -1.92 -34.23 14.69
C LEU A 249 -2.66 -33.11 15.43
N ILE A 250 -3.89 -32.72 15.01
CA ILE A 250 -4.68 -31.70 15.69
C ILE A 250 -4.93 -32.10 17.17
N ASN A 251 -5.21 -33.35 17.42
CA ASN A 251 -5.48 -33.86 18.77
C ASN A 251 -4.21 -34.00 19.62
N SER A 252 -3.02 -34.05 19.01
CA SER A 252 -1.73 -34.15 19.74
C SER A 252 -1.20 -32.79 20.22
N PHE A 253 -1.77 -31.68 19.76
CA PHE A 253 -1.34 -30.36 20.23
C PHE A 253 -1.71 -30.17 21.72
N PRO A 254 -0.83 -29.53 22.52
CA PRO A 254 -1.12 -29.24 23.94
C PRO A 254 -2.19 -28.13 24.11
N TYR A 255 -2.71 -27.58 23.03
CA TYR A 255 -3.72 -26.53 22.98
C TYR A 255 -4.77 -26.83 21.91
N LYS A 256 -5.96 -26.25 22.08
CA LYS A 256 -7.02 -26.33 21.06
C LYS A 256 -6.82 -25.26 20.00
N LEU A 257 -7.02 -25.62 18.74
CA LEU A 257 -7.04 -24.64 17.66
C LEU A 257 -8.21 -23.66 17.83
N THR A 258 -7.98 -22.40 17.48
CA THR A 258 -9.05 -21.37 17.48
C THR A 258 -10.08 -21.65 16.39
N LYS A 259 -11.28 -21.05 16.52
CA LYS A 259 -12.33 -21.17 15.50
C LYS A 259 -11.83 -20.66 14.14
N ALA A 260 -11.07 -19.56 14.13
CA ALA A 260 -10.48 -19.01 12.91
C ALA A 260 -9.48 -19.97 12.27
N GLN A 261 -8.60 -20.59 13.05
CA GLN A 261 -7.66 -21.60 12.55
C GLN A 261 -8.39 -22.81 11.95
N LEU A 262 -9.43 -23.33 12.62
CA LEU A 262 -10.22 -24.44 12.13
C LEU A 262 -10.95 -24.07 10.83
N ARG A 263 -11.55 -22.88 10.74
CA ARG A 263 -12.19 -22.37 9.53
C ARG A 263 -11.21 -22.33 8.37
N VAL A 264 -10.06 -21.71 8.58
CA VAL A 264 -9.03 -21.56 7.53
C VAL A 264 -8.45 -22.92 7.14
N TRP A 265 -8.28 -23.84 8.10
CA TRP A 265 -7.89 -25.23 7.79
C TRP A 265 -8.89 -25.92 6.88
N GLN A 266 -10.21 -25.78 7.13
CA GLN A 266 -11.24 -26.35 6.24
C GLN A 266 -11.20 -25.74 4.83
N GLU A 267 -10.94 -24.44 4.71
CA GLU A 267 -10.76 -23.79 3.41
C GLU A 267 -9.56 -24.36 2.64
N ILE A 268 -8.39 -24.46 3.29
CA ILE A 268 -7.17 -25.04 2.73
C ILE A 268 -7.40 -26.49 2.32
N LYS A 269 -7.97 -27.31 3.21
CA LYS A 269 -8.24 -28.72 2.97
C LYS A 269 -9.17 -28.91 1.76
N LYS A 270 -10.22 -28.10 1.65
CA LYS A 270 -11.14 -28.13 0.51
C LYS A 270 -10.41 -27.88 -0.80
N ASP A 271 -9.49 -26.91 -0.82
CA ASP A 271 -8.73 -26.58 -2.03
C ASP A 271 -7.73 -27.69 -2.38
N LEU A 272 -6.98 -28.22 -1.40
CA LEU A 272 -6.02 -29.30 -1.62
C LEU A 272 -6.70 -30.59 -2.15
N CYS A 273 -7.93 -30.84 -1.70
CA CYS A 273 -8.72 -32.00 -2.16
C CYS A 273 -9.50 -31.72 -3.46
N SER A 274 -9.42 -30.53 -4.02
CA SER A 274 -10.07 -30.20 -5.29
C SER A 274 -9.32 -30.72 -6.51
N ASN A 275 -9.95 -30.67 -7.67
CA ASN A 275 -9.29 -31.02 -8.93
C ASN A 275 -8.42 -29.87 -9.50
N TYR A 276 -8.37 -28.74 -8.81
CA TYR A 276 -7.68 -27.51 -9.25
C TYR A 276 -6.55 -27.16 -8.31
N GLY A 277 -5.50 -26.52 -8.84
CA GLY A 277 -4.38 -26.08 -8.03
C GLY A 277 -4.81 -25.00 -7.03
N MET A 278 -4.58 -25.22 -5.72
CA MET A 278 -4.75 -24.19 -4.70
C MET A 278 -3.77 -23.05 -4.94
N ASN A 279 -4.24 -21.81 -4.87
CA ASN A 279 -3.38 -20.62 -4.83
C ASN A 279 -3.93 -19.67 -3.76
N ARG A 280 -3.50 -19.86 -2.49
CA ARG A 280 -4.13 -19.24 -1.31
C ARG A 280 -3.15 -18.45 -0.47
N LEU A 281 -3.58 -17.23 -0.05
CA LEU A 281 -2.92 -16.42 0.95
C LEU A 281 -3.60 -16.60 2.31
N VAL A 282 -2.83 -17.05 3.30
CA VAL A 282 -3.24 -17.05 4.71
C VAL A 282 -2.64 -15.84 5.40
N GLN A 283 -3.49 -14.92 5.80
CA GLN A 283 -3.13 -13.70 6.48
C GLN A 283 -3.58 -13.74 7.94
N GLY A 284 -2.76 -13.22 8.83
CA GLY A 284 -3.10 -13.13 10.25
C GLY A 284 -2.01 -12.41 11.01
N ASP A 285 -2.34 -11.89 12.17
CA ASP A 285 -1.39 -11.18 13.02
C ASP A 285 -0.19 -12.03 13.44
N VAL A 286 0.87 -11.39 13.90
CA VAL A 286 2.03 -12.09 14.47
C VAL A 286 1.58 -12.93 15.67
N GLY A 287 1.89 -14.24 15.62
CA GLY A 287 1.49 -15.18 16.65
C GLY A 287 0.03 -15.68 16.60
N SER A 288 -0.70 -15.43 15.50
CA SER A 288 -2.04 -16.03 15.28
C SER A 288 -2.01 -17.53 14.99
N GLY A 289 -0.82 -18.14 14.89
CA GLY A 289 -0.64 -19.58 14.69
C GLY A 289 -0.76 -20.04 13.24
N LYS A 290 -0.40 -19.23 12.27
CA LYS A 290 -0.35 -19.61 10.84
C LYS A 290 0.51 -20.84 10.57
N THR A 291 1.60 -21.01 11.31
CA THR A 291 2.52 -22.14 11.17
C THR A 291 1.82 -23.49 11.36
N VAL A 292 0.83 -23.58 12.25
CA VAL A 292 0.05 -24.82 12.45
C VAL A 292 -0.70 -25.22 11.17
N LEU A 293 -1.23 -24.25 10.44
CA LEU A 293 -1.92 -24.49 9.16
C LEU A 293 -0.95 -24.99 8.09
N ALA A 294 0.27 -24.42 8.07
CA ALA A 294 1.34 -24.91 7.19
C ALA A 294 1.70 -26.37 7.51
N ILE A 295 1.90 -26.71 8.80
CA ILE A 295 2.26 -28.07 9.23
C ILE A 295 1.17 -29.08 8.84
N LEU A 296 -0.11 -28.76 9.06
CA LEU A 296 -1.23 -29.60 8.63
C LEU A 296 -1.27 -29.80 7.12
N SER A 297 -0.97 -28.74 6.34
CA SER A 297 -0.92 -28.80 4.87
C SER A 297 0.25 -29.66 4.37
N LEU A 298 1.42 -29.51 4.99
CA LEU A 298 2.61 -30.33 4.70
C LEU A 298 2.33 -31.81 4.99
N LEU A 299 1.77 -32.12 6.15
CA LEU A 299 1.43 -33.50 6.51
C LEU A 299 0.41 -34.10 5.54
N LEU A 300 -0.61 -33.35 5.14
CA LEU A 300 -1.60 -33.84 4.19
C LEU A 300 -0.96 -34.17 2.84
N ALA A 301 -0.07 -33.32 2.32
CA ALA A 301 0.64 -33.55 1.07
C ALA A 301 1.51 -34.80 1.12
N VAL A 302 2.30 -34.96 2.18
CA VAL A 302 3.18 -36.14 2.38
C VAL A 302 2.37 -37.42 2.50
N LYS A 303 1.27 -37.42 3.26
CA LYS A 303 0.41 -38.62 3.42
C LYS A 303 -0.38 -38.98 2.14
N ASN A 304 -0.37 -38.09 1.15
CA ASN A 304 -0.85 -38.39 -0.20
C ASN A 304 0.29 -38.79 -1.18
N GLY A 305 1.52 -38.98 -0.68
CA GLY A 305 2.66 -39.43 -1.49
C GLY A 305 3.31 -38.32 -2.30
N TYR A 306 3.11 -37.06 -1.95
CA TYR A 306 3.72 -35.91 -2.64
C TYR A 306 4.81 -35.27 -1.78
N GLN A 307 5.81 -34.70 -2.47
CA GLN A 307 6.79 -33.84 -1.81
C GLN A 307 6.18 -32.45 -1.55
N ALA A 308 6.60 -31.83 -0.45
CA ALA A 308 6.22 -30.47 -0.11
C ALA A 308 7.46 -29.62 0.19
N SER A 309 7.45 -28.34 -0.22
CA SER A 309 8.52 -27.41 0.09
C SER A 309 8.00 -26.23 0.91
N MET A 310 8.81 -25.79 1.89
CA MET A 310 8.56 -24.61 2.68
C MET A 310 9.72 -23.62 2.54
N MET A 311 9.45 -22.51 1.87
CA MET A 311 10.42 -21.44 1.65
C MET A 311 10.24 -20.32 2.66
N VAL A 312 11.35 -19.93 3.30
CA VAL A 312 11.41 -18.88 4.32
C VAL A 312 12.53 -17.88 4.02
N PRO A 313 12.44 -16.63 4.50
CA PRO A 313 13.38 -15.57 4.09
C PRO A 313 14.79 -15.72 4.63
N THR A 314 15.00 -16.42 5.73
CA THR A 314 16.32 -16.52 6.38
C THR A 314 16.66 -17.93 6.81
N GLU A 315 17.97 -18.19 6.92
CA GLU A 315 18.50 -19.48 7.35
C GLU A 315 18.14 -19.81 8.81
N VAL A 316 18.10 -18.81 9.68
CA VAL A 316 17.74 -18.99 11.09
C VAL A 316 16.29 -19.47 11.17
N LEU A 317 15.38 -18.84 10.41
CA LEU A 317 13.97 -19.22 10.36
C LEU A 317 13.82 -20.61 9.72
N ALA A 318 14.60 -20.94 8.68
CA ALA A 318 14.61 -22.27 8.07
C ALA A 318 15.01 -23.37 9.08
N LYS A 319 16.08 -23.14 9.84
CA LYS A 319 16.53 -24.04 10.91
C LYS A 319 15.48 -24.19 12.01
N GLN A 320 14.81 -23.10 12.39
CA GLN A 320 13.74 -23.11 13.40
C GLN A 320 12.53 -23.94 12.93
N HIS A 321 12.04 -23.70 11.70
CA HIS A 321 10.95 -24.49 11.14
C HIS A 321 11.34 -25.95 10.97
N TYR A 322 12.55 -26.23 10.52
CA TYR A 322 13.07 -27.59 10.39
C TYR A 322 13.01 -28.34 11.72
N ARG A 323 13.52 -27.75 12.83
CA ARG A 323 13.47 -28.33 14.17
C ARG A 323 12.01 -28.57 14.61
N SER A 324 11.16 -27.54 14.50
CA SER A 324 9.75 -27.65 14.88
C SER A 324 8.99 -28.72 14.09
N LEU A 325 9.27 -28.87 12.80
CA LEU A 325 8.66 -29.90 11.97
C LEU A 325 9.15 -31.28 12.35
N MET A 326 10.45 -31.46 12.65
CA MET A 326 10.99 -32.72 13.15
C MET A 326 10.29 -33.14 14.42
N ASP A 327 10.18 -32.23 15.41
CA ASP A 327 9.55 -32.50 16.69
C ASP A 327 8.06 -32.91 16.57
N MET A 328 7.32 -32.18 15.71
CA MET A 328 5.87 -32.34 15.55
C MET A 328 5.49 -33.52 14.64
N LEU A 329 6.31 -33.84 13.65
CA LEU A 329 6.01 -34.87 12.63
C LEU A 329 6.77 -36.16 12.80
N ASP A 330 7.65 -36.29 13.78
CA ASP A 330 8.44 -37.50 14.07
C ASP A 330 7.55 -38.78 14.15
N GLN A 331 6.46 -38.71 14.92
CA GLN A 331 5.51 -39.81 15.07
C GLN A 331 4.79 -40.22 13.78
N PHE A 332 4.89 -39.45 12.72
CA PHE A 332 4.24 -39.72 11.43
C PHE A 332 5.21 -40.34 10.40
N GLY A 333 6.49 -40.54 10.73
CA GLY A 333 7.50 -41.12 9.84
C GLY A 333 7.71 -40.26 8.57
N VAL A 334 7.90 -38.96 8.75
CA VAL A 334 8.11 -37.99 7.65
C VAL A 334 9.59 -37.62 7.55
N ASN A 335 10.17 -37.77 6.40
CA ASN A 335 11.57 -37.42 6.15
C ASN A 335 11.69 -35.94 5.77
N ILE A 336 12.42 -35.17 6.58
CA ILE A 336 12.56 -33.72 6.39
C ILE A 336 14.01 -33.37 6.06
N CYS A 337 14.22 -32.47 5.10
CA CYS A 337 15.53 -31.96 4.70
C CYS A 337 15.60 -30.43 4.84
N LEU A 338 16.71 -29.94 5.36
CA LEU A 338 17.06 -28.52 5.37
C LEU A 338 17.94 -28.21 4.15
N LEU A 339 17.63 -27.15 3.39
CA LEU A 339 18.42 -26.68 2.25
C LEU A 339 18.65 -25.17 2.33
N VAL A 340 19.84 -24.76 2.77
CA VAL A 340 20.21 -23.36 2.99
C VAL A 340 21.53 -22.99 2.33
N GLY A 341 21.79 -21.69 2.23
CA GLY A 341 22.96 -21.16 1.52
C GLY A 341 24.30 -21.52 2.18
N SER A 342 24.35 -21.61 3.51
CA SER A 342 25.56 -21.90 4.29
C SER A 342 26.02 -23.36 4.25
N MET A 343 25.25 -24.30 3.72
CA MET A 343 25.65 -25.69 3.55
C MET A 343 26.82 -25.81 2.58
N THR A 344 27.70 -26.79 2.86
CA THR A 344 28.83 -27.13 1.98
C THR A 344 28.36 -27.66 0.63
N ALA A 345 29.24 -27.60 -0.38
CA ALA A 345 28.91 -28.12 -1.71
C ALA A 345 28.60 -29.64 -1.70
N LYS A 346 29.22 -30.41 -0.77
CA LYS A 346 28.96 -31.84 -0.60
C LYS A 346 27.56 -32.07 -0.04
N GLU A 347 27.22 -31.41 1.07
CA GLU A 347 25.90 -31.52 1.71
C GLU A 347 24.78 -31.11 0.75
N LYS A 348 24.96 -30.04 -0.03
CA LYS A 348 23.98 -29.61 -1.04
C LYS A 348 23.77 -30.69 -2.10
N ARG A 349 24.85 -31.30 -2.61
CA ARG A 349 24.76 -32.34 -3.62
C ARG A 349 24.02 -33.57 -3.10
N GLU A 350 24.33 -34.02 -1.89
CA GLU A 350 23.64 -35.12 -1.23
C GLU A 350 22.16 -34.80 -1.03
N ALA A 351 21.84 -33.58 -0.60
CA ALA A 351 20.44 -33.12 -0.46
C ALA A 351 19.72 -33.13 -1.83
N TYR A 352 20.36 -32.67 -2.90
CA TYR A 352 19.74 -32.67 -4.24
C TYR A 352 19.41 -34.07 -4.72
N GLU A 353 20.31 -35.04 -4.54
CA GLU A 353 20.08 -36.43 -4.92
C GLU A 353 18.94 -37.06 -4.11
N ARG A 354 18.92 -36.85 -2.80
CA ARG A 354 17.83 -37.33 -1.93
C ARG A 354 16.46 -36.75 -2.32
N ILE A 355 16.40 -35.45 -2.68
CA ILE A 355 15.19 -34.78 -3.13
C ILE A 355 14.73 -35.39 -4.47
N LYS A 356 15.64 -35.57 -5.42
CA LYS A 356 15.37 -36.14 -6.72
C LYS A 356 14.88 -37.59 -6.67
N ASN A 357 15.41 -38.39 -5.74
CA ASN A 357 15.05 -39.80 -5.53
C ASN A 357 13.79 -39.99 -4.67
N HIS A 358 13.13 -38.93 -4.21
CA HIS A 358 11.99 -38.99 -3.28
C HIS A 358 12.33 -39.67 -1.94
N GLU A 359 13.56 -39.52 -1.48
CA GLU A 359 13.97 -39.98 -0.15
C GLU A 359 13.64 -38.95 0.96
N VAL A 360 13.17 -37.78 0.54
CA VAL A 360 12.76 -36.66 1.39
C VAL A 360 11.34 -36.24 1.02
N ASP A 361 10.50 -36.08 2.05
CA ASP A 361 9.09 -35.71 1.90
C ASP A 361 8.88 -34.20 2.00
N ILE A 362 9.54 -33.55 2.99
CA ILE A 362 9.44 -32.11 3.22
C ILE A 362 10.81 -31.46 3.11
N ILE A 363 10.89 -30.41 2.30
CA ILE A 363 12.11 -29.63 2.10
C ILE A 363 11.89 -28.22 2.64
N VAL A 364 12.62 -27.85 3.70
CA VAL A 364 12.62 -26.52 4.28
C VAL A 364 13.87 -25.77 3.86
N GLY A 365 13.72 -24.55 3.40
CA GLY A 365 14.91 -23.77 2.99
C GLY A 365 14.63 -22.32 2.66
N THR A 366 15.67 -21.67 2.16
CA THR A 366 15.63 -20.29 1.69
C THR A 366 15.53 -20.27 0.15
N HIS A 367 15.99 -19.19 -0.50
CA HIS A 367 16.10 -19.11 -1.95
C HIS A 367 16.93 -20.25 -2.61
N ALA A 368 17.62 -21.06 -1.82
CA ALA A 368 18.30 -22.27 -2.31
C ALA A 368 17.33 -23.28 -2.96
N LEU A 369 16.06 -23.30 -2.55
CA LEU A 369 15.01 -24.18 -3.08
C LEU A 369 14.66 -23.91 -4.56
N ILE A 370 14.89 -22.70 -5.05
CA ILE A 370 14.55 -22.28 -6.41
C ILE A 370 15.72 -22.44 -7.39
N GLN A 371 16.91 -22.82 -6.92
CA GLN A 371 18.08 -23.00 -7.79
C GLN A 371 17.81 -24.09 -8.82
N GLU A 372 18.33 -23.91 -10.05
CA GLU A 372 18.11 -24.84 -11.18
C GLU A 372 18.48 -26.29 -10.84
N LYS A 373 19.52 -26.48 -10.05
CA LYS A 373 20.03 -27.79 -9.63
C LYS A 373 19.10 -28.59 -8.73
N VAL A 374 18.06 -27.98 -8.16
CA VAL A 374 17.09 -28.68 -7.31
C VAL A 374 16.00 -29.26 -8.22
N GLU A 375 15.98 -30.57 -8.35
CA GLU A 375 14.97 -31.33 -9.07
C GLU A 375 14.09 -32.07 -8.07
N TYR A 376 12.78 -31.83 -8.10
CA TYR A 376 11.82 -32.52 -7.23
C TYR A 376 11.23 -33.72 -7.96
N ALA A 377 11.09 -34.84 -7.29
CA ALA A 377 10.47 -36.05 -7.85
C ALA A 377 8.95 -35.85 -8.03
N SER A 378 8.27 -35.26 -7.06
CA SER A 378 6.80 -35.08 -7.06
C SER A 378 6.37 -33.92 -6.18
N LEU A 379 6.73 -32.67 -6.54
CA LEU A 379 6.41 -31.47 -5.74
C LEU A 379 4.92 -31.12 -5.88
N GLY A 380 4.11 -31.53 -4.89
CA GLY A 380 2.66 -31.28 -4.86
C GLY A 380 2.23 -30.05 -4.09
N LEU A 381 3.05 -29.58 -3.14
CA LEU A 381 2.73 -28.40 -2.32
C LEU A 381 3.94 -27.48 -2.14
N VAL A 382 3.73 -26.20 -2.34
CA VAL A 382 4.68 -25.11 -2.07
C VAL A 382 4.11 -24.19 -1.01
N ILE A 383 4.84 -23.98 0.08
CA ILE A 383 4.52 -23.00 1.10
C ILE A 383 5.57 -21.89 1.09
N THR A 384 5.13 -20.64 1.12
CA THR A 384 6.03 -19.48 1.28
C THR A 384 5.62 -18.70 2.53
N ASP A 385 6.55 -18.47 3.44
CA ASP A 385 6.30 -17.66 4.64
C ASP A 385 6.91 -16.27 4.48
N GLU A 386 6.28 -15.25 5.06
CA GLU A 386 6.67 -13.83 4.98
C GLU A 386 6.81 -13.32 3.53
N GLN A 387 5.76 -13.47 2.74
CA GLN A 387 5.74 -13.19 1.30
C GLN A 387 6.28 -11.81 0.91
N HIS A 388 6.09 -10.78 1.72
CA HIS A 388 6.54 -9.41 1.41
C HIS A 388 8.07 -9.30 1.20
N ARG A 389 8.83 -10.32 1.56
CA ARG A 389 10.29 -10.42 1.37
C ARG A 389 10.70 -11.22 0.13
N PHE A 390 9.75 -11.82 -0.58
CA PHE A 390 9.98 -12.57 -1.80
C PHE A 390 9.34 -11.88 -3.00
N GLY A 391 10.08 -11.73 -4.09
CA GLY A 391 9.51 -11.21 -5.34
C GLY A 391 8.56 -12.23 -5.99
N VAL A 392 7.59 -11.74 -6.78
CA VAL A 392 6.66 -12.56 -7.56
C VAL A 392 7.42 -13.59 -8.42
N LYS A 393 8.53 -13.19 -9.04
CA LYS A 393 9.41 -14.07 -9.87
C LYS A 393 9.97 -15.27 -9.12
N GLN A 394 10.28 -15.14 -7.83
CA GLN A 394 10.82 -16.24 -7.01
C GLN A 394 9.75 -17.30 -6.73
N ARG A 395 8.51 -16.86 -6.46
CA ARG A 395 7.36 -17.74 -6.30
C ARG A 395 7.08 -18.51 -7.60
N GLU A 396 7.02 -17.81 -8.72
CA GLU A 396 6.81 -18.42 -10.05
C GLU A 396 7.91 -19.44 -10.39
N ALA A 397 9.16 -19.13 -10.08
CA ALA A 397 10.28 -20.05 -10.28
C ALA A 397 10.14 -21.34 -9.46
N LEU A 398 9.62 -21.28 -8.22
CA LEU A 398 9.38 -22.46 -7.41
C LEU A 398 8.15 -23.25 -7.92
N MET A 399 7.09 -22.55 -8.33
CA MET A 399 5.89 -23.18 -8.93
C MET A 399 6.22 -23.93 -10.22
N SER A 400 7.08 -23.39 -11.06
CA SER A 400 7.46 -24.02 -12.34
C SER A 400 8.16 -25.37 -12.16
N LYS A 401 8.81 -25.63 -11.01
CA LYS A 401 9.52 -26.88 -10.73
C LYS A 401 8.59 -28.08 -10.47
N GLY A 402 7.35 -27.85 -10.06
CA GLY A 402 6.40 -28.92 -9.73
C GLY A 402 5.36 -29.21 -10.82
N GLY A 403 5.35 -28.50 -11.95
CA GLY A 403 4.29 -28.71 -12.96
C GLY A 403 2.88 -28.43 -12.39
N GLN A 404 2.69 -27.27 -11.75
CA GLN A 404 1.48 -26.74 -11.11
C GLN A 404 1.16 -27.38 -9.73
N PRO A 405 2.06 -27.22 -8.76
CA PRO A 405 1.78 -27.61 -7.38
C PRO A 405 0.71 -26.71 -6.74
N HIS A 406 0.11 -27.16 -5.66
CA HIS A 406 -0.65 -26.28 -4.79
C HIS A 406 0.27 -25.26 -4.13
N VAL A 407 -0.22 -24.02 -3.97
CA VAL A 407 0.53 -22.90 -3.39
C VAL A 407 -0.18 -22.34 -2.19
N LEU A 408 0.50 -22.31 -1.06
CA LEU A 408 0.08 -21.67 0.18
C LEU A 408 1.06 -20.56 0.52
N VAL A 409 0.56 -19.36 0.57
CA VAL A 409 1.33 -18.17 0.92
C VAL A 409 0.92 -17.73 2.31
N MET A 410 1.88 -17.41 3.18
CA MET A 410 1.61 -16.88 4.51
C MET A 410 2.17 -15.47 4.66
N SER A 411 1.43 -14.60 5.35
CA SER A 411 1.88 -13.26 5.70
C SER A 411 1.58 -12.94 7.15
N ALA A 412 2.58 -12.45 7.89
CA ALA A 412 2.41 -11.91 9.23
C ALA A 412 2.11 -10.40 9.23
N THR A 413 2.16 -9.75 8.06
CA THR A 413 1.68 -8.38 7.95
C THR A 413 0.16 -8.38 7.83
N PRO A 414 -0.57 -7.84 8.81
CA PRO A 414 -1.98 -7.60 8.64
C PRO A 414 -2.18 -6.49 7.62
N ILE A 415 -2.55 -6.86 6.41
CA ILE A 415 -2.90 -5.92 5.33
C ILE A 415 -4.41 -5.76 5.36
N PRO A 416 -4.95 -4.54 5.37
CA PRO A 416 -6.38 -4.34 5.28
C PRO A 416 -7.00 -5.15 4.14
N ARG A 417 -8.16 -5.77 4.38
CA ARG A 417 -8.80 -6.72 3.45
C ARG A 417 -9.00 -6.15 2.05
N THR A 418 -9.31 -4.87 1.97
CA THR A 418 -9.47 -4.12 0.73
C THR A 418 -8.17 -4.03 -0.07
N LEU A 419 -7.07 -3.75 0.60
CA LEU A 419 -5.75 -3.66 -0.03
C LEU A 419 -5.23 -5.06 -0.42
N ALA A 420 -5.53 -6.08 0.37
CA ALA A 420 -5.16 -7.46 0.05
C ALA A 420 -5.82 -7.95 -1.26
N ILE A 421 -7.06 -7.54 -1.55
CA ILE A 421 -7.75 -7.84 -2.82
C ILE A 421 -6.99 -7.25 -4.02
N ILE A 422 -6.36 -6.09 -3.85
CA ILE A 422 -5.61 -5.44 -4.93
C ILE A 422 -4.23 -6.04 -5.08
N LEU A 423 -3.49 -6.18 -3.99
CA LEU A 423 -2.10 -6.65 -4.05
C LEU A 423 -1.97 -8.14 -4.39
N TYR A 424 -2.99 -8.93 -4.04
CA TYR A 424 -2.98 -10.38 -4.16
C TYR A 424 -4.25 -10.92 -4.80
N GLY A 425 -4.83 -10.17 -5.74
CA GLY A 425 -6.10 -10.51 -6.36
C GLY A 425 -6.09 -11.83 -7.13
N ASP A 426 -4.91 -12.37 -7.45
CA ASP A 426 -4.72 -13.69 -8.03
C ASP A 426 -4.77 -14.84 -7.00
N LEU A 427 -4.76 -14.52 -5.70
CA LEU A 427 -4.83 -15.49 -4.59
C LEU A 427 -6.24 -15.51 -3.97
N ASP A 428 -6.61 -16.66 -3.42
CA ASP A 428 -7.73 -16.77 -2.50
C ASP A 428 -7.26 -16.38 -1.10
N ILE A 429 -8.01 -15.52 -0.41
CA ILE A 429 -7.59 -14.93 0.86
C ILE A 429 -8.32 -15.59 2.01
N SER A 430 -7.55 -16.12 2.97
CA SER A 430 -8.03 -16.59 4.27
C SER A 430 -7.44 -15.75 5.40
N ILE A 431 -8.26 -15.35 6.35
CA ILE A 431 -7.85 -14.51 7.48
C ILE A 431 -7.96 -15.28 8.77
N VAL A 432 -6.85 -15.32 9.54
CA VAL A 432 -6.82 -15.79 10.92
C VAL A 432 -6.94 -14.56 11.83
N ASP A 433 -8.17 -14.25 12.19
CA ASP A 433 -8.59 -13.06 12.94
C ASP A 433 -8.72 -13.29 14.46
N GLU A 434 -8.22 -14.42 14.95
CA GLU A 434 -8.19 -14.76 16.37
C GLU A 434 -6.76 -15.06 16.82
N LEU A 435 -6.43 -14.63 18.05
CA LEU A 435 -5.18 -15.02 18.73
C LEU A 435 -5.44 -16.22 19.66
N PRO A 436 -4.44 -17.12 19.86
CA PRO A 436 -4.55 -18.20 20.83
C PRO A 436 -4.84 -17.69 22.25
N ALA A 437 -5.72 -18.37 22.98
CA ALA A 437 -6.25 -17.92 24.28
C ALA A 437 -5.19 -17.75 25.39
N MET A 438 -4.05 -18.42 25.28
CA MET A 438 -2.98 -18.36 26.29
C MET A 438 -2.04 -17.15 26.15
N ARG A 439 -2.24 -16.31 25.12
CA ARG A 439 -1.36 -15.17 24.88
C ARG A 439 -1.79 -13.95 25.70
N LEU A 440 -0.89 -13.44 26.55
CA LEU A 440 -1.13 -12.21 27.31
C LEU A 440 -1.04 -10.99 26.39
N PRO A 441 -1.96 -10.01 26.53
CA PRO A 441 -1.86 -8.75 25.79
C PRO A 441 -0.57 -8.02 26.13
N ILE A 442 0.13 -7.49 25.12
CA ILE A 442 1.34 -6.69 25.31
C ILE A 442 0.95 -5.33 25.89
N LYS A 443 1.62 -4.91 26.97
CA LYS A 443 1.44 -3.57 27.54
C LYS A 443 2.30 -2.57 26.79
N ASN A 444 1.68 -1.55 26.22
CA ASN A 444 2.35 -0.55 25.40
C ASN A 444 2.42 0.78 26.15
N CYS A 445 3.48 1.56 25.89
CA CYS A 445 3.53 2.97 26.26
C CYS A 445 4.29 3.79 25.20
N VAL A 446 3.82 5.00 24.95
CA VAL A 446 4.50 6.02 24.15
C VAL A 446 5.03 7.07 25.10
N VAL A 447 6.32 7.35 25.05
CA VAL A 447 7.02 8.22 26.00
C VAL A 447 7.99 9.16 25.30
N GLY A 448 8.32 10.27 25.93
CA GLY A 448 9.35 11.18 25.43
C GLY A 448 10.77 10.73 25.81
N THR A 449 11.78 11.37 25.22
CA THR A 449 13.20 11.04 25.42
C THR A 449 13.66 11.18 26.88
N ASN A 450 13.04 12.04 27.64
CA ASN A 450 13.28 12.21 29.08
C ASN A 450 12.90 10.99 29.93
N TYR A 451 12.16 10.06 29.39
CA TYR A 451 11.75 8.81 30.05
C TYR A 451 12.83 7.71 29.96
N ARG A 452 13.88 7.85 29.12
CA ARG A 452 14.92 6.84 28.92
C ARG A 452 15.51 6.27 30.22
N PRO A 453 15.85 7.07 31.23
CA PRO A 453 16.39 6.51 32.49
C PRO A 453 15.41 5.56 33.20
N ASN A 454 14.11 5.80 33.09
CA ASN A 454 13.09 4.91 33.64
C ASN A 454 12.96 3.63 32.83
N ALA A 455 13.06 3.73 31.50
CA ALA A 455 13.06 2.58 30.59
C ALA A 455 14.26 1.67 30.84
N TYR A 456 15.45 2.23 31.03
CA TYR A 456 16.66 1.47 31.36
C TYR A 456 16.55 0.74 32.69
N ARG A 457 16.09 1.42 33.73
CA ARG A 457 15.84 0.77 35.04
C ARG A 457 14.77 -0.36 34.94
N PHE A 458 13.79 -0.21 34.04
CA PHE A 458 12.82 -1.24 33.79
C PHE A 458 13.42 -2.43 33.07
N ILE A 459 14.31 -2.21 32.09
CA ILE A 459 15.07 -3.27 31.40
C ILE A 459 15.93 -4.02 32.41
N ASP A 460 16.70 -3.33 33.28
CA ASP A 460 17.50 -3.94 34.34
C ASP A 460 16.67 -4.85 35.25
N LYS A 461 15.49 -4.38 35.66
CA LYS A 461 14.57 -5.17 36.49
C LYS A 461 14.12 -6.45 35.77
N GLN A 462 13.84 -6.38 34.47
CA GLN A 462 13.41 -7.54 33.69
C GLN A 462 14.59 -8.51 33.47
N VAL A 463 15.78 -7.99 33.19
CA VAL A 463 16.99 -8.81 33.03
C VAL A 463 17.35 -9.51 34.36
N ALA A 464 17.22 -8.82 35.50
CA ALA A 464 17.44 -9.42 36.81
C ALA A 464 16.44 -10.58 37.14
N LEU A 465 15.28 -10.57 36.48
CA LEU A 465 14.31 -11.68 36.52
C LEU A 465 14.62 -12.80 35.49
N GLY A 466 15.79 -12.75 34.84
CA GLY A 466 16.21 -13.70 33.82
C GLY A 466 15.51 -13.50 32.47
N ARG A 467 14.91 -12.31 32.19
CA ARG A 467 14.26 -11.99 30.92
C ARG A 467 15.22 -11.33 29.95
N GLN A 468 14.82 -11.28 28.69
CA GLN A 468 15.61 -10.63 27.64
C GLN A 468 14.87 -9.42 27.06
N ALA A 469 15.63 -8.47 26.50
CA ALA A 469 15.10 -7.26 25.92
C ALA A 469 15.66 -7.01 24.51
N TYR A 470 14.83 -6.46 23.64
CA TYR A 470 15.22 -5.84 22.39
C TYR A 470 15.22 -4.31 22.54
N VAL A 471 16.24 -3.67 21.97
CA VAL A 471 16.28 -2.21 21.80
C VAL A 471 16.50 -1.92 20.32
N ILE A 472 15.53 -1.23 19.69
CA ILE A 472 15.55 -0.98 18.26
C ILE A 472 15.87 0.47 17.99
N CYS A 473 16.93 0.71 17.20
CA CYS A 473 17.33 2.02 16.70
C CYS A 473 16.81 2.23 15.28
N PRO A 474 16.39 3.46 14.89
CA PRO A 474 15.94 3.73 13.53
C PRO A 474 17.10 3.68 12.54
N MET A 475 16.79 3.35 11.28
CA MET A 475 17.70 3.54 10.17
C MET A 475 17.87 5.04 9.89
N VAL A 476 19.08 5.47 9.53
CA VAL A 476 19.38 6.85 9.15
C VAL A 476 19.53 6.88 7.62
N GLU A 477 18.70 7.68 6.94
CA GLU A 477 18.60 7.70 5.47
C GLU A 477 19.90 8.10 4.73
N GLU A 478 20.89 8.69 5.42
CA GLU A 478 22.05 9.28 4.74
C GLU A 478 23.18 8.30 4.38
N SER A 479 23.36 7.20 5.08
CA SER A 479 24.22 6.07 4.67
C SER A 479 24.08 4.85 5.59
N GLU A 480 24.21 3.63 5.02
CA GLU A 480 24.32 2.38 5.79
C GLU A 480 25.51 2.38 6.80
N GLN A 481 26.47 3.30 6.65
CA GLN A 481 27.63 3.44 7.51
C GLN A 481 27.27 4.15 8.82
N MET A 482 26.44 5.19 8.74
CA MET A 482 25.92 5.90 9.91
C MET A 482 24.95 5.04 10.74
N GLU A 483 24.22 4.12 10.09
CA GLU A 483 23.34 3.19 10.81
C GLU A 483 24.11 2.23 11.72
N ALA A 484 25.22 1.68 11.21
CA ALA A 484 26.07 0.78 11.98
C ALA A 484 26.72 1.51 13.18
N GLU A 485 27.22 2.73 12.94
CA GLU A 485 27.81 3.58 13.96
C GLU A 485 26.79 3.93 15.06
N ASN A 486 25.57 4.34 14.69
CA ASN A 486 24.51 4.66 15.65
C ASN A 486 24.11 3.48 16.55
N VAL A 487 24.06 2.26 16.02
CA VAL A 487 23.73 1.07 16.83
C VAL A 487 24.87 0.73 17.78
N ILE A 488 26.13 0.88 17.35
CA ILE A 488 27.32 0.63 18.16
C ILE A 488 27.40 1.66 19.28
N ASP A 489 27.30 2.96 18.97
CA ASP A 489 27.33 4.05 19.95
C ASP A 489 26.21 3.94 20.98
N TYR A 490 25.00 3.57 20.51
CA TYR A 490 23.89 3.35 21.43
C TYR A 490 24.12 2.12 22.33
N THR A 491 24.79 1.09 21.82
CA THR A 491 25.17 -0.08 22.62
C THR A 491 26.14 0.29 23.73
N GLU A 492 27.13 1.13 23.45
CA GLU A 492 28.08 1.63 24.49
C GLU A 492 27.33 2.49 25.53
N THR A 493 26.44 3.38 25.08
CA THR A 493 25.57 4.15 26.00
C THR A 493 24.76 3.26 26.92
N LEU A 494 24.21 2.15 26.41
CA LEU A 494 23.46 1.20 27.24
C LEU A 494 24.35 0.42 28.21
N LYS A 495 25.59 0.07 27.82
CA LYS A 495 26.56 -0.59 28.74
C LYS A 495 26.91 0.29 29.93
N GLU A 496 26.96 1.61 29.74
CA GLU A 496 27.19 2.56 30.83
C GLU A 496 25.93 2.77 31.69
N ALA A 497 24.74 2.66 31.10
CA ALA A 497 23.45 2.98 31.76
C ALA A 497 22.81 1.79 32.48
N LEU A 498 23.09 0.56 32.08
CA LEU A 498 22.53 -0.66 32.66
C LEU A 498 23.47 -1.24 33.74
N ALA A 499 22.92 -2.11 34.57
CA ALA A 499 23.67 -2.71 35.67
C ALA A 499 24.92 -3.52 35.19
N PRO A 500 26.04 -3.47 35.92
CA PRO A 500 27.19 -4.28 35.61
C PRO A 500 26.85 -5.78 35.55
N GLY A 501 27.27 -6.47 34.47
CA GLY A 501 27.00 -7.90 34.28
C GLY A 501 25.86 -8.20 33.33
N VAL A 502 25.11 -7.21 32.83
CA VAL A 502 24.16 -7.37 31.75
C VAL A 502 24.91 -7.59 30.43
N THR A 503 24.69 -8.73 29.78
CA THR A 503 25.29 -9.03 28.48
C THR A 503 24.54 -8.30 27.37
N ILE A 504 25.21 -7.34 26.73
CA ILE A 504 24.62 -6.52 25.65
C ILE A 504 25.42 -6.74 24.37
N GLU A 505 24.71 -7.06 23.30
CA GLU A 505 25.27 -7.21 21.95
C GLU A 505 24.48 -6.39 20.94
N TYR A 506 25.08 -6.12 19.79
CA TYR A 506 24.43 -5.39 18.72
C TYR A 506 24.26 -6.20 17.44
N LEU A 507 23.30 -5.80 16.61
CA LEU A 507 23.00 -6.41 15.32
C LEU A 507 22.60 -5.33 14.30
N HIS A 508 23.32 -5.24 13.18
CA HIS A 508 23.01 -4.29 12.11
C HIS A 508 23.18 -4.87 10.71
N GLY A 509 22.67 -4.16 9.70
CA GLY A 509 22.60 -4.61 8.31
C GLY A 509 23.94 -5.02 7.70
N LYS A 510 25.06 -4.37 8.06
CA LYS A 510 26.39 -4.60 7.49
C LYS A 510 27.15 -5.81 8.00
N MET A 511 26.72 -6.40 9.11
CA MET A 511 27.39 -7.61 9.63
C MET A 511 27.29 -8.73 8.59
N LYS A 512 28.33 -9.56 8.53
CA LYS A 512 28.33 -10.75 7.68
C LYS A 512 27.21 -11.71 8.10
N PRO A 513 26.58 -12.43 7.16
CA PRO A 513 25.49 -13.36 7.50
C PRO A 513 25.82 -14.35 8.60
N LYS A 514 27.08 -14.84 8.65
CA LYS A 514 27.54 -15.75 9.70
C LYS A 514 27.53 -15.09 11.08
N GLU A 515 28.01 -13.85 11.18
CA GLU A 515 28.05 -13.08 12.44
C GLU A 515 26.63 -12.76 12.92
N LYS A 516 25.73 -12.36 12.00
CA LYS A 516 24.30 -12.15 12.33
C LYS A 516 23.65 -13.39 12.90
N ASN A 517 23.92 -14.53 12.28
CA ASN A 517 23.35 -15.81 12.73
C ASN A 517 23.89 -16.20 14.10
N ASP A 518 25.19 -16.00 14.37
CA ASP A 518 25.81 -16.28 15.66
C ASP A 518 25.19 -15.44 16.78
N VAL A 519 25.10 -14.12 16.60
CA VAL A 519 24.49 -13.21 17.58
C VAL A 519 23.04 -13.59 17.86
N MET A 520 22.27 -13.90 16.82
CA MET A 520 20.87 -14.31 16.98
C MET A 520 20.71 -15.67 17.67
N GLU A 521 21.61 -16.62 17.41
CA GLU A 521 21.61 -17.92 18.07
C GLU A 521 21.98 -17.80 19.56
N ARG A 522 23.00 -17.02 19.90
CA ARG A 522 23.38 -16.69 21.29
C ARG A 522 22.26 -15.97 22.03
N PHE A 523 21.57 -15.03 21.37
CA PHE A 523 20.41 -14.35 21.95
C PHE A 523 19.25 -15.31 22.17
N ALA A 524 18.95 -16.20 21.23
CA ALA A 524 17.91 -17.21 21.36
C ALA A 524 18.20 -18.21 22.48
N ASN A 525 19.47 -18.55 22.72
CA ASN A 525 19.93 -19.43 23.80
C ASN A 525 19.97 -18.74 25.19
N GLY A 526 19.71 -17.42 25.26
CA GLY A 526 19.74 -16.68 26.52
C GLY A 526 21.12 -16.21 26.99
N GLU A 527 22.16 -16.34 26.16
CA GLU A 527 23.53 -15.89 26.47
C GLU A 527 23.66 -14.37 26.42
N ILE A 528 22.78 -13.71 25.65
CA ILE A 528 22.69 -12.26 25.52
C ILE A 528 21.40 -11.80 26.19
N SER A 529 21.51 -10.84 27.13
CA SER A 529 20.36 -10.31 27.88
C SER A 529 19.65 -9.18 27.12
N VAL A 530 20.41 -8.30 26.44
CA VAL A 530 19.88 -7.17 25.70
C VAL A 530 20.48 -7.16 24.30
N LEU A 531 19.61 -7.16 23.29
CA LEU A 531 20.01 -7.07 21.88
C LEU A 531 19.65 -5.69 21.32
N VAL A 532 20.64 -4.88 20.98
CA VAL A 532 20.47 -3.59 20.30
C VAL A 532 20.52 -3.81 18.80
N SER A 533 19.51 -3.37 18.07
CA SER A 533 19.45 -3.67 16.63
C SER A 533 18.77 -2.57 15.81
N THR A 534 19.03 -2.56 14.52
CA THR A 534 18.16 -1.91 13.53
C THR A 534 16.93 -2.78 13.24
N THR A 535 16.15 -2.45 12.23
CA THR A 535 14.99 -3.22 11.77
C THR A 535 15.29 -4.66 11.32
N VAL A 536 16.56 -5.06 11.27
CA VAL A 536 16.99 -6.43 10.90
C VAL A 536 16.37 -7.51 11.76
N VAL A 537 15.96 -7.19 13.01
CA VAL A 537 15.22 -8.10 13.91
C VAL A 537 13.77 -8.40 13.44
N GLU A 538 13.26 -7.72 12.43
CA GLU A 538 11.97 -8.10 11.81
C GLU A 538 11.97 -9.54 11.27
N VAL A 539 13.13 -10.18 11.19
CA VAL A 539 13.30 -11.54 10.71
C VAL A 539 12.97 -12.55 11.81
N GLY A 540 11.82 -13.07 11.77
CA GLY A 540 11.14 -14.25 12.29
C GLY A 540 11.66 -15.11 13.46
N VAL A 541 12.77 -14.79 14.10
CA VAL A 541 13.32 -15.61 15.20
C VAL A 541 12.41 -15.56 16.43
N ASN A 542 12.01 -16.74 16.90
CA ASN A 542 11.21 -16.87 18.11
C ASN A 542 12.10 -16.91 19.34
N VAL A 543 12.00 -15.89 20.20
CA VAL A 543 12.69 -15.85 21.51
C VAL A 543 11.61 -15.67 22.60
N PRO A 544 11.07 -16.76 23.14
CA PRO A 544 9.95 -16.69 24.11
C PRO A 544 10.29 -15.91 25.38
N ASN A 545 11.57 -15.89 25.77
CA ASN A 545 12.04 -15.20 26.95
C ASN A 545 12.25 -13.68 26.77
N ALA A 546 12.14 -13.16 25.53
CA ALA A 546 12.20 -11.72 25.28
C ALA A 546 10.86 -11.07 25.64
N THR A 547 10.84 -10.31 26.73
CA THR A 547 9.63 -9.68 27.27
C THR A 547 9.59 -8.17 27.14
N VAL A 548 10.69 -7.53 26.79
CA VAL A 548 10.75 -6.08 26.59
C VAL A 548 11.18 -5.75 25.16
N MET A 549 10.43 -4.86 24.54
CA MET A 549 10.77 -4.21 23.29
C MET A 549 10.82 -2.69 23.53
N MET A 550 11.97 -2.08 23.35
CA MET A 550 12.14 -0.64 23.35
C MET A 550 12.46 -0.16 21.95
N VAL A 551 11.74 0.84 21.45
CA VAL A 551 11.96 1.39 20.09
C VAL A 551 12.31 2.87 20.22
N GLU A 552 13.52 3.23 19.85
CA GLU A 552 14.00 4.60 19.82
C GLU A 552 13.51 5.35 18.59
N ASN A 553 13.23 6.64 18.77
CA ASN A 553 12.75 7.50 17.68
C ASN A 553 11.57 6.87 16.91
N ALA A 554 10.61 6.33 17.65
CA ALA A 554 9.49 5.56 17.09
C ALA A 554 8.69 6.32 16.02
N GLN A 555 8.70 7.65 16.02
CA GLN A 555 8.05 8.48 15.00
C GLN A 555 8.63 8.30 13.58
N ARG A 556 9.83 7.75 13.45
CA ARG A 556 10.48 7.46 12.15
C ARG A 556 10.00 6.16 11.51
N PHE A 557 9.32 5.31 12.26
CA PHE A 557 8.82 4.03 11.78
C PHE A 557 7.36 4.11 11.32
N GLY A 558 6.96 3.23 10.42
CA GLY A 558 5.58 2.99 10.11
C GLY A 558 4.85 2.27 11.24
N LEU A 559 3.54 2.53 11.41
CA LEU A 559 2.75 1.84 12.44
C LEU A 559 2.71 0.33 12.22
N ALA A 560 2.58 -0.12 10.97
CA ALA A 560 2.63 -1.53 10.62
C ALA A 560 3.99 -2.16 10.99
N GLN A 561 5.10 -1.44 10.78
CA GLN A 561 6.44 -1.87 11.15
C GLN A 561 6.61 -1.94 12.66
N LEU A 562 6.15 -0.91 13.41
CA LEU A 562 6.15 -0.93 14.87
C LEU A 562 5.32 -2.08 15.44
N HIS A 563 4.19 -2.38 14.80
CA HIS A 563 3.38 -3.54 15.17
C HIS A 563 4.11 -4.88 14.96
N GLN A 564 4.85 -5.04 13.85
CA GLN A 564 5.68 -6.22 13.61
C GLN A 564 6.80 -6.38 14.63
N LEU A 565 7.49 -5.28 14.97
CA LEU A 565 8.50 -5.25 16.01
C LEU A 565 7.89 -5.63 17.36
N ARG A 566 6.77 -5.03 17.74
CA ARG A 566 6.01 -5.40 18.95
C ARG A 566 5.69 -6.89 19.00
N GLY A 567 5.34 -7.50 17.88
CA GLY A 567 5.06 -8.92 17.76
C GLY A 567 6.27 -9.86 18.01
N ARG A 568 7.49 -9.31 18.16
CA ARG A 568 8.69 -10.08 18.53
C ARG A 568 8.73 -10.43 20.01
N VAL A 569 8.00 -9.72 20.84
CA VAL A 569 7.80 -10.04 22.26
C VAL A 569 6.38 -10.59 22.49
N GLY A 570 6.08 -11.11 23.68
CA GLY A 570 4.78 -11.68 24.00
C GLY A 570 4.56 -13.06 23.38
N ARG A 571 5.62 -13.85 23.23
CA ARG A 571 5.56 -15.23 22.68
C ARG A 571 5.72 -16.31 23.75
N GLY A 572 6.05 -15.92 24.97
CA GLY A 572 6.16 -16.79 26.13
C GLY A 572 5.00 -16.61 27.10
N GLU A 573 5.14 -17.21 28.27
CA GLU A 573 4.13 -17.20 29.35
C GLU A 573 4.15 -15.90 30.18
N TYR A 574 5.16 -15.05 29.99
CA TYR A 574 5.38 -13.85 30.80
C TYR A 574 4.80 -12.61 30.17
N GLN A 575 4.33 -11.70 31.04
CA GLN A 575 3.85 -10.38 30.59
C GLN A 575 4.93 -9.65 29.83
N SER A 576 4.61 -9.19 28.64
CA SER A 576 5.53 -8.44 27.78
C SER A 576 5.15 -6.98 27.63
N TYR A 577 6.14 -6.15 27.36
CA TYR A 577 6.06 -4.71 27.36
C TYR A 577 6.70 -4.14 26.10
N CYS A 578 6.09 -3.08 25.55
CA CYS A 578 6.64 -2.35 24.43
C CYS A 578 6.69 -0.85 24.75
N ILE A 579 7.89 -0.27 24.66
CA ILE A 579 8.17 1.13 24.99
C ILE A 579 8.54 1.84 23.70
N PHE A 580 7.71 2.78 23.24
CA PHE A 580 7.96 3.59 22.07
C PHE A 580 8.46 4.98 22.49
N VAL A 581 9.73 5.28 22.22
CA VAL A 581 10.33 6.57 22.55
C VAL A 581 10.14 7.52 21.37
N CYS A 582 9.43 8.63 21.59
CA CYS A 582 9.18 9.66 20.60
C CYS A 582 10.09 10.87 20.86
N ASP A 583 10.88 11.22 19.85
CA ASP A 583 11.74 12.42 19.83
C ASP A 583 11.19 13.45 18.85
N SER A 584 9.95 13.85 19.07
CA SER A 584 9.27 14.83 18.21
C SER A 584 8.34 15.71 19.05
N ASN A 585 8.32 17.00 18.74
CA ASN A 585 7.38 17.96 19.30
C ASN A 585 6.08 18.06 18.48
N SER A 586 5.97 17.34 17.37
CA SER A 586 4.76 17.34 16.54
C SER A 586 3.62 16.57 17.21
N LYS A 587 2.49 17.25 17.38
CA LYS A 587 1.25 16.64 17.89
C LYS A 587 0.80 15.47 17.02
N GLU A 588 0.94 15.59 15.71
CA GLU A 588 0.61 14.55 14.74
C GLU A 588 1.42 13.26 14.93
N ALA A 589 2.72 13.38 15.23
CA ALA A 589 3.57 12.23 15.53
C ALA A 589 3.10 11.48 16.78
N TRP A 590 2.72 12.21 17.82
CA TRP A 590 2.18 11.63 19.06
C TRP A 590 0.81 10.98 18.85
N GLU A 591 -0.12 11.64 18.16
CA GLU A 591 -1.45 11.08 17.83
C GLU A 591 -1.32 9.80 17.02
N ARG A 592 -0.37 9.75 16.08
CA ARG A 592 -0.08 8.55 15.30
C ARG A 592 0.44 7.40 16.17
N LEU A 593 1.41 7.65 17.03
CA LEU A 593 1.96 6.62 17.91
C LEU A 593 0.95 6.14 18.95
N ASP A 594 0.04 7.01 19.41
CA ASP A 594 -1.00 6.66 20.39
C ASP A 594 -1.99 5.59 19.89
N ILE A 595 -2.06 5.38 18.58
CA ILE A 595 -2.83 4.26 17.99
C ILE A 595 -2.32 2.91 18.52
N LEU A 596 -1.00 2.78 18.76
CA LEU A 596 -0.40 1.58 19.33
C LEU A 596 -0.79 1.32 20.79
N ASN A 597 -1.13 2.38 21.55
CA ASN A 597 -1.67 2.25 22.89
C ASN A 597 -3.14 1.81 22.88
N LYS A 598 -3.90 2.23 21.86
CA LYS A 598 -5.35 1.98 21.76
C LYS A 598 -5.67 0.54 21.36
N SER A 599 -4.79 -0.12 20.60
CA SER A 599 -5.08 -1.45 20.07
C SER A 599 -3.84 -2.33 19.95
N ASN A 600 -4.05 -3.61 20.21
CA ASN A 600 -3.11 -4.69 19.87
C ASN A 600 -3.50 -5.40 18.55
N ASP A 601 -4.62 -5.03 17.94
CA ASP A 601 -5.09 -5.60 16.67
C ASP A 601 -4.28 -5.05 15.49
N GLY A 602 -3.55 -5.91 14.83
CA GLY A 602 -2.72 -5.54 13.70
C GLY A 602 -3.50 -5.07 12.48
N PHE A 603 -4.71 -5.59 12.24
CA PHE A 603 -5.57 -5.13 11.13
C PHE A 603 -6.08 -3.72 11.37
N PHE A 604 -6.46 -3.39 12.59
CA PHE A 604 -6.85 -2.04 12.98
C PHE A 604 -5.67 -1.06 12.81
N ILE A 605 -4.48 -1.43 13.33
CA ILE A 605 -3.29 -0.58 13.25
C ILE A 605 -2.87 -0.35 11.79
N ALA A 606 -2.90 -1.39 10.96
CA ALA A 606 -2.59 -1.26 9.54
C ALA A 606 -3.61 -0.39 8.79
N GLY A 607 -4.89 -0.48 9.16
CA GLY A 607 -5.94 0.40 8.63
C GLY A 607 -5.72 1.86 8.98
N GLU A 608 -5.34 2.16 10.24
CA GLU A 608 -5.04 3.52 10.69
C GLU A 608 -3.73 4.07 10.09
N ASP A 609 -2.67 3.23 9.96
CA ASP A 609 -1.42 3.61 9.28
C ASP A 609 -1.71 4.04 7.83
N LEU A 610 -2.56 3.27 7.17
CA LEU A 610 -3.02 3.51 5.82
C LEU A 610 -3.77 4.84 5.70
N ARG A 611 -4.70 5.10 6.63
CA ARG A 611 -5.49 6.34 6.67
C ARG A 611 -4.63 7.59 6.87
N LEU A 612 -3.57 7.48 7.67
CA LEU A 612 -2.73 8.63 8.06
C LEU A 612 -1.64 8.97 7.03
N ARG A 613 -1.08 7.97 6.35
CA ARG A 613 0.01 8.20 5.37
C ARG A 613 -0.47 8.68 4.01
N GLY A 614 -1.72 8.38 3.67
CA GLY A 614 -2.21 8.60 2.30
C GLY A 614 -1.58 7.65 1.27
N PRO A 615 -1.92 7.81 -0.03
CA PRO A 615 -1.62 6.82 -1.07
C PRO A 615 -0.16 6.70 -1.52
N GLY A 616 0.74 7.58 -1.05
CA GLY A 616 2.07 7.75 -1.69
C GLY A 616 3.18 6.80 -1.25
N ASP A 617 3.17 6.30 0.01
CA ASP A 617 4.44 5.85 0.63
C ASP A 617 4.48 4.39 1.14
N ILE A 618 3.39 3.59 1.04
CA ILE A 618 3.28 2.40 1.88
C ILE A 618 4.02 1.16 1.37
N PHE A 619 4.28 0.98 0.08
CA PHE A 619 4.86 -0.29 -0.40
C PHE A 619 5.82 -0.19 -1.59
N GLY A 620 6.36 0.97 -1.89
CA GLY A 620 7.15 1.09 -3.12
C GLY A 620 6.33 0.76 -4.38
N ILE A 621 5.00 0.91 -4.30
CA ILE A 621 4.04 0.60 -5.37
C ILE A 621 4.41 1.33 -6.67
N ARG A 622 5.09 2.49 -6.55
CA ARG A 622 5.70 3.18 -7.70
C ARG A 622 6.84 2.41 -8.38
N GLN A 623 7.46 1.43 -7.70
CA GLN A 623 8.58 0.66 -8.27
C GLN A 623 8.16 -0.67 -8.93
N SER A 624 6.93 -1.14 -8.72
CA SER A 624 6.48 -2.48 -9.16
C SER A 624 5.45 -2.48 -10.30
N GLY A 625 5.35 -1.40 -11.10
CA GLY A 625 4.42 -1.37 -12.25
C GLY A 625 2.94 -1.50 -11.86
N SER A 626 2.55 -1.00 -10.70
CA SER A 626 1.19 -1.08 -10.19
C SER A 626 0.23 -0.22 -11.01
N MET A 627 -1.00 -0.69 -11.14
CA MET A 627 -2.10 -0.02 -11.82
C MET A 627 -2.26 1.42 -11.36
N GLU A 628 -2.14 2.37 -12.27
CA GLU A 628 -2.52 3.75 -12.02
C GLU A 628 -4.03 3.90 -12.24
N PHE A 629 -4.78 4.02 -11.16
CA PHE A 629 -6.16 4.50 -11.22
C PHE A 629 -6.15 5.99 -11.54
N LYS A 630 -6.99 6.41 -12.48
CA LYS A 630 -7.05 7.82 -12.92
C LYS A 630 -7.78 8.71 -11.92
N MET A 631 -8.74 8.15 -11.18
CA MET A 631 -9.60 8.87 -10.23
C MET A 631 -9.74 8.17 -8.89
N ALA A 632 -9.75 6.84 -8.88
CA ALA A 632 -9.93 6.06 -7.68
C ALA A 632 -8.67 6.11 -6.81
N ASP A 633 -8.88 6.28 -5.52
CA ASP A 633 -7.85 6.15 -4.50
C ASP A 633 -8.20 4.94 -3.62
N ILE A 634 -7.31 3.95 -3.59
CA ILE A 634 -7.52 2.68 -2.88
C ILE A 634 -7.85 2.88 -1.40
N PHE A 635 -7.39 3.96 -0.82
CA PHE A 635 -7.43 4.24 0.60
C PHE A 635 -8.68 5.05 0.98
N THR A 636 -8.88 6.16 0.30
CA THR A 636 -10.03 7.02 0.55
C THR A 636 -11.33 6.44 0.00
N ASP A 637 -11.25 5.59 -1.04
CA ASP A 637 -12.38 4.97 -1.69
C ASP A 637 -12.53 3.46 -1.37
N ALA A 638 -11.94 2.98 -0.25
CA ALA A 638 -11.90 1.55 0.14
C ALA A 638 -13.29 0.87 0.19
N GLU A 639 -14.32 1.60 0.65
CA GLU A 639 -15.69 1.10 0.67
C GLU A 639 -16.26 0.90 -0.74
N LEU A 640 -15.91 1.76 -1.69
CA LEU A 640 -16.31 1.61 -3.09
C LEU A 640 -15.60 0.43 -3.76
N LEU A 641 -14.35 0.19 -3.41
CA LEU A 641 -13.61 -0.98 -3.87
C LEU A 641 -14.26 -2.27 -3.40
N LYS A 642 -14.60 -2.34 -2.11
CA LYS A 642 -15.32 -3.50 -1.53
C LYS A 642 -16.65 -3.72 -2.23
N ALA A 643 -17.44 -2.65 -2.41
CA ALA A 643 -18.70 -2.69 -3.10
C ALA A 643 -18.57 -3.18 -4.56
N ALA A 644 -17.57 -2.71 -5.29
CA ALA A 644 -17.30 -3.14 -6.65
C ALA A 644 -16.88 -4.62 -6.73
N ALA A 645 -16.04 -5.08 -5.81
CA ALA A 645 -15.64 -6.49 -5.73
C ALA A 645 -16.82 -7.41 -5.39
N GLU A 646 -17.71 -7.01 -4.47
CA GLU A 646 -18.94 -7.72 -4.13
C GLU A 646 -19.89 -7.77 -5.32
N ALA A 647 -20.06 -6.66 -6.04
CA ALA A 647 -20.85 -6.60 -7.25
C ALA A 647 -20.38 -7.60 -8.30
N VAL A 648 -19.07 -7.62 -8.60
CA VAL A 648 -18.48 -8.56 -9.57
C VAL A 648 -18.64 -10.01 -9.11
N LYS A 649 -18.48 -10.28 -7.80
CA LYS A 649 -18.68 -11.62 -7.24
C LYS A 649 -20.12 -12.12 -7.38
N SER A 650 -21.10 -11.22 -7.31
CA SER A 650 -22.53 -11.55 -7.43
C SER A 650 -22.98 -11.83 -8.86
N LEU A 651 -22.20 -11.47 -9.89
CA LEU A 651 -22.51 -11.71 -11.28
C LEU A 651 -22.47 -13.20 -11.62
N GLN A 652 -23.43 -13.66 -12.42
CA GLN A 652 -23.39 -14.99 -13.03
C GLN A 652 -22.43 -15.00 -14.23
N ASP A 653 -21.92 -16.17 -14.60
CA ASP A 653 -20.93 -16.28 -15.70
C ASP A 653 -21.50 -15.79 -17.04
N ASN A 654 -22.81 -16.02 -17.31
CA ASN A 654 -23.49 -15.49 -18.48
C ASN A 654 -23.57 -13.95 -18.48
N GLU A 655 -23.69 -13.31 -17.31
CA GLU A 655 -23.68 -11.84 -17.20
C GLU A 655 -22.28 -11.29 -17.49
N VAL A 656 -21.23 -11.94 -16.97
CA VAL A 656 -19.83 -11.58 -17.25
C VAL A 656 -19.55 -11.72 -18.75
N TYR A 657 -19.92 -12.85 -19.36
CA TYR A 657 -19.74 -13.06 -20.79
C TYR A 657 -20.43 -11.97 -21.63
N ARG A 658 -21.67 -11.62 -21.27
CA ARG A 658 -22.43 -10.56 -21.95
C ARG A 658 -21.79 -9.18 -21.83
N ILE A 659 -21.16 -8.85 -20.69
CA ILE A 659 -20.43 -7.59 -20.52
C ILE A 659 -19.31 -7.49 -21.55
N PHE A 660 -18.55 -8.56 -21.79
CA PHE A 660 -17.47 -8.57 -22.77
C PHE A 660 -18.01 -8.58 -24.22
N GLU A 661 -19.04 -9.36 -24.50
CA GLU A 661 -19.67 -9.41 -25.81
C GLU A 661 -20.24 -8.06 -26.26
N GLU A 662 -20.92 -7.36 -25.36
CA GLU A 662 -21.46 -6.01 -25.63
C GLU A 662 -20.41 -4.90 -25.63
N ASN A 663 -19.22 -5.15 -25.06
CA ASN A 663 -18.14 -4.17 -24.91
C ASN A 663 -16.76 -4.80 -25.21
N PRO A 664 -16.47 -5.16 -26.48
CA PRO A 664 -15.20 -5.86 -26.81
C PRO A 664 -13.92 -5.09 -26.42
N TYR A 665 -13.98 -3.76 -26.39
CA TYR A 665 -12.85 -2.92 -25.96
C TYR A 665 -12.45 -3.13 -24.49
N LEU A 666 -13.36 -3.66 -23.64
CA LEU A 666 -13.04 -3.95 -22.25
C LEU A 666 -12.08 -5.12 -22.11
N GLU A 667 -12.14 -6.10 -22.99
CA GLU A 667 -11.22 -7.24 -22.98
C GLU A 667 -9.79 -6.77 -23.27
N GLU A 668 -9.62 -5.90 -24.25
CA GLU A 668 -8.33 -5.29 -24.58
C GLU A 668 -7.81 -4.40 -23.42
N LYS A 669 -8.67 -3.60 -22.82
CA LYS A 669 -8.34 -2.78 -21.64
C LYS A 669 -7.95 -3.64 -20.44
N ILE A 670 -8.62 -4.77 -20.20
CA ILE A 670 -8.31 -5.72 -19.14
C ILE A 670 -7.00 -6.46 -19.43
N LEU A 671 -6.74 -6.85 -20.68
CA LEU A 671 -5.51 -7.51 -21.10
C LEU A 671 -4.29 -6.57 -21.02
N SER A 672 -4.45 -5.29 -21.34
CA SER A 672 -3.38 -4.29 -21.17
C SER A 672 -3.03 -4.10 -19.67
N GLN A 673 -4.02 -4.16 -18.80
CA GLN A 673 -3.82 -4.16 -17.36
C GLN A 673 -3.18 -5.46 -16.82
N LYS A 674 -3.30 -6.59 -17.55
CA LYS A 674 -2.65 -7.86 -17.21
C LYS A 674 -1.12 -7.78 -17.21
N ASN A 675 -0.53 -6.95 -18.06
CA ASN A 675 0.92 -6.74 -18.10
C ASN A 675 1.44 -5.92 -16.92
N THR A 676 0.53 -5.34 -16.13
CA THR A 676 0.79 -4.51 -14.95
C THR A 676 0.40 -5.24 -13.65
N LEU A 677 -0.39 -6.31 -13.72
CA LEU A 677 -0.76 -7.22 -12.63
C LEU A 677 0.22 -8.42 -12.54
#